data_ff17e17e54fcee461dcdd4ef19cae0d4
#
_entry.id   ff17e17e54fcee461dcdd4ef19cae0d4
#
_cell.length_a   1.000
_cell.length_b   1.000
_cell.length_c   1.000
_cell.angle_alpha   90.00
_cell.angle_beta   90.00
_cell.angle_gamma   90.00
#
_symmetry.space_group_name_H-M   'P 1'
#
loop_
_entity.id
_entity.type
_entity.pdbx_description
1 polymer ?
#
loop_
_entity_poly.entity_id
_entity_poly.type
_entity_poly.pdbx_seq_one_letter_code
_entity_poly.pdbx_strand_id
1 'polypeptide(L)'
;MNEKVLKTLEYNKILNQLSEYACSPEAKKRCLALRPITDKAQIEQLQLQTKDALSRLFRCGNLSFSGVHSVNDSLKRLEIGASLSAAELLSICSLLEAAKRVKAFSRSEKEEVPDDSLTGFFTEIEPLTPLYDEIRRCIPAEDEIADDASSTLRSIRRSMRGMNERIRAQMNNMINNSTTRSYLQDAVITMRDGRYCLPVKAEAKSQIPGMVHDQSSSGSTLFIEPMAVVNLNNEYKELLLKEKDEIEKILENLSNLTANFSEQIAADYTILAELDFIFAKAAYAQTYNGVAPTFNNEGYLHIKKGRHPLLDKKKVVPIDVMLGRDFKLLIVTGPNTGGKTVSLKTVGLLTLMGQSGLHIPASERSELGIFEEVFADIGDEQSIEQSLSTFSSHMTNIIRILKKVNDRSLVLFDELCAGTDPTEGAALAISILSRLHLYGARTMATTHYSELKVFALSTPDVENACCEFNVETLSPTYRLLIGIPGKSNAFAISEKLGLGKDLIEDAKTRISENDENFEDLLADLEKSRVTIEKEQAEINRYKQEIQSLKERLEQKQEKLDASRDKILRDANEEAFRILKEAKDVADETIRNFNKYGKANAPMSEMEKERTRLRDKMNASQKKLADQKKNAVPNHKVPKKLQIGDTVKVISMNLKGTVHTLPNAKGDLYVQMGILRSLVNINDLILIDEDSPMMSGAKANKTGAGKIRMSKSATISPEINLIGKTTDEAIALLDKYLDDAYLSHLGSVRIVHGKGTGALRNAVHTYLKRQKHVKSYHLGEYGEGDAGVTIAEF
;
A
#
# COMPACT_ATOMS: atom_id res chain seq x y z
N MET A 1 -24.02 3.80 19.95
CA MET A 1 -24.37 3.32 18.59
C MET A 1 -25.11 2.00 18.65
N ASN A 2 -26.14 1.81 17.83
CA ASN A 2 -27.06 0.65 17.91
C ASN A 2 -26.51 -0.52 17.09
N GLU A 3 -26.55 -1.76 17.61
CA GLU A 3 -26.13 -3.00 16.91
C GLU A 3 -26.88 -3.24 15.57
N LYS A 4 -28.15 -2.82 15.47
CA LYS A 4 -28.92 -2.91 14.22
C LYS A 4 -28.22 -2.11 13.10
N VAL A 5 -27.75 -0.91 13.39
CA VAL A 5 -27.08 -0.03 12.43
C VAL A 5 -25.74 -0.62 11.97
N LEU A 6 -24.98 -1.21 12.90
CA LEU A 6 -23.70 -1.87 12.57
C LEU A 6 -23.91 -3.03 11.58
N LYS A 7 -25.03 -3.77 11.74
CA LYS A 7 -25.40 -4.85 10.79
C LYS A 7 -25.88 -4.29 9.45
N THR A 8 -26.76 -3.29 9.46
CA THR A 8 -27.32 -2.66 8.25
C THR A 8 -26.23 -2.04 7.38
N LEU A 9 -25.24 -1.38 7.99
CA LEU A 9 -24.09 -0.80 7.31
C LEU A 9 -22.95 -1.81 7.05
N GLU A 10 -23.16 -3.08 7.37
CA GLU A 10 -22.18 -4.17 7.17
C GLU A 10 -20.86 -3.97 7.90
N TYR A 11 -20.84 -3.18 8.98
CA TYR A 11 -19.63 -2.91 9.76
C TYR A 11 -19.02 -4.20 10.33
N ASN A 12 -19.85 -5.19 10.69
CA ASN A 12 -19.37 -6.49 11.16
C ASN A 12 -18.50 -7.23 10.12
N LYS A 13 -18.76 -7.02 8.81
CA LYS A 13 -17.91 -7.59 7.76
C LYS A 13 -16.51 -6.94 7.75
N ILE A 14 -16.44 -5.64 8.03
CA ILE A 14 -15.18 -4.93 8.20
C ILE A 14 -14.39 -5.49 9.38
N LEU A 15 -15.06 -5.70 10.52
CA LEU A 15 -14.42 -6.27 11.71
C LEU A 15 -13.90 -7.69 11.48
N ASN A 16 -14.67 -8.51 10.76
CA ASN A 16 -14.24 -9.86 10.38
C ASN A 16 -12.99 -9.80 9.48
N GLN A 17 -13.00 -8.97 8.44
CA GLN A 17 -11.82 -8.79 7.59
C GLN A 17 -10.62 -8.24 8.39
N LEU A 18 -10.84 -7.26 9.27
CA LEU A 18 -9.79 -6.73 10.15
C LEU A 18 -9.17 -7.84 11.02
N SER A 19 -10.00 -8.72 11.57
CA SER A 19 -9.54 -9.80 12.46
C SER A 19 -8.64 -10.82 11.77
N GLU A 20 -8.70 -10.93 10.43
CA GLU A 20 -7.81 -11.80 9.64
C GLU A 20 -6.35 -11.29 9.61
N TYR A 21 -6.14 -10.00 9.86
CA TYR A 21 -4.82 -9.37 9.93
C TYR A 21 -4.19 -9.43 11.32
N ALA A 22 -4.95 -9.76 12.35
CA ALA A 22 -4.44 -9.97 13.69
C ALA A 22 -3.94 -11.42 13.85
N CYS A 23 -2.82 -11.60 14.54
CA CYS A 23 -2.22 -12.93 14.79
C CYS A 23 -2.70 -13.51 16.12
N SER A 24 -2.64 -12.71 17.20
CA SER A 24 -2.94 -13.17 18.54
C SER A 24 -4.45 -13.29 18.80
N PRO A 25 -4.88 -14.27 19.61
CA PRO A 25 -6.29 -14.44 19.96
C PRO A 25 -6.91 -13.19 20.63
N GLU A 26 -6.13 -12.47 21.41
CA GLU A 26 -6.59 -11.27 22.11
C GLU A 26 -6.77 -10.11 21.13
N ALA A 27 -5.83 -9.88 20.20
CA ALA A 27 -5.98 -8.88 19.16
C ALA A 27 -7.18 -9.17 18.25
N LYS A 28 -7.43 -10.45 17.90
CA LYS A 28 -8.64 -10.86 17.16
C LYS A 28 -9.92 -10.51 17.90
N LYS A 29 -9.97 -10.78 19.19
CA LYS A 29 -11.14 -10.41 20.03
C LYS A 29 -11.34 -8.89 20.04
N ARG A 30 -10.26 -8.11 20.20
CA ARG A 30 -10.30 -6.65 20.13
C ARG A 30 -10.76 -6.14 18.78
N CYS A 31 -10.29 -6.72 17.67
CA CYS A 31 -10.78 -6.40 16.34
C CYS A 31 -12.30 -6.60 16.22
N LEU A 32 -12.83 -7.73 16.68
CA LEU A 32 -14.27 -8.04 16.61
C LEU A 32 -15.10 -7.20 17.60
N ALA A 33 -14.51 -6.79 18.72
CA ALA A 33 -15.14 -5.96 19.73
C ALA A 33 -15.05 -4.46 19.43
N LEU A 34 -14.35 -4.05 18.39
CA LEU A 34 -14.12 -2.65 18.04
C LEU A 34 -15.44 -1.92 17.78
N ARG A 35 -15.63 -0.78 18.45
CA ARG A 35 -16.83 0.06 18.31
C ARG A 35 -16.44 1.51 18.07
N PRO A 36 -17.26 2.25 17.30
CA PRO A 36 -17.08 3.68 17.12
C PRO A 36 -17.19 4.41 18.46
N ILE A 37 -16.29 5.36 18.69
CA ILE A 37 -16.25 6.23 19.88
C ILE A 37 -16.59 7.67 19.50
N THR A 38 -16.88 8.49 20.50
CA THR A 38 -17.33 9.89 20.30
C THR A 38 -16.39 10.92 20.89
N ASP A 39 -15.35 10.48 21.60
CA ASP A 39 -14.32 11.37 22.13
C ASP A 39 -13.30 11.68 21.03
N LYS A 40 -13.22 12.95 20.65
CA LYS A 40 -12.31 13.43 19.59
C LYS A 40 -10.85 13.11 19.89
N ALA A 41 -10.40 13.33 21.11
CA ALA A 41 -9.00 13.11 21.48
C ALA A 41 -8.60 11.63 21.36
N GLN A 42 -9.50 10.73 21.81
CA GLN A 42 -9.29 9.29 21.67
C GLN A 42 -9.33 8.84 20.20
N ILE A 43 -10.25 9.38 19.39
CA ILE A 43 -10.30 9.07 17.95
C ILE A 43 -8.99 9.48 17.28
N GLU A 44 -8.54 10.71 17.50
CA GLU A 44 -7.30 11.24 16.91
C GLU A 44 -6.08 10.43 17.35
N GLN A 45 -6.02 9.99 18.61
CA GLN A 45 -4.96 9.13 19.11
C GLN A 45 -4.97 7.77 18.39
N LEU A 46 -6.13 7.11 18.26
CA LEU A 46 -6.24 5.83 17.55
C LEU A 46 -5.88 5.96 16.07
N GLN A 47 -6.27 7.05 15.43
CA GLN A 47 -5.90 7.36 14.05
C GLN A 47 -4.39 7.59 13.91
N LEU A 48 -3.77 8.31 14.86
CA LEU A 48 -2.34 8.55 14.89
C LEU A 48 -1.56 7.23 15.03
N GLN A 49 -1.96 6.37 15.99
CA GLN A 49 -1.35 5.05 16.18
C GLN A 49 -1.43 4.20 14.89
N THR A 50 -2.57 4.18 14.22
CA THR A 50 -2.74 3.46 12.96
C THR A 50 -1.86 4.04 11.85
N LYS A 51 -1.73 5.38 11.78
CA LYS A 51 -0.86 6.08 10.82
C LYS A 51 0.62 5.77 11.06
N ASP A 52 1.05 5.80 12.32
CA ASP A 52 2.44 5.54 12.69
C ASP A 52 2.81 4.08 12.44
N ALA A 53 1.90 3.13 12.77
CA ALA A 53 2.08 1.72 12.43
C ALA A 53 2.19 1.51 10.91
N LEU A 54 1.34 2.18 10.12
CA LEU A 54 1.40 2.13 8.66
C LEU A 54 2.73 2.68 8.12
N SER A 55 3.20 3.80 8.68
CA SER A 55 4.51 4.39 8.35
C SER A 55 5.66 3.43 8.64
N ARG A 56 5.62 2.74 9.79
CA ARG A 56 6.61 1.73 10.17
C ARG A 56 6.58 0.52 9.24
N LEU A 57 5.39 0.03 8.83
CA LEU A 57 5.27 -1.05 7.84
C LEU A 57 5.91 -0.68 6.50
N PHE A 58 5.76 0.56 6.05
CA PHE A 58 6.40 1.02 4.80
C PHE A 58 7.92 1.14 4.90
N ARG A 59 8.46 1.54 6.04
CA ARG A 59 9.90 1.76 6.23
C ARG A 59 10.66 0.49 6.61
N CYS A 60 10.12 -0.26 7.58
CA CYS A 60 10.79 -1.41 8.19
C CYS A 60 10.29 -2.76 7.63
N GLY A 61 9.26 -2.77 6.80
CA GLY A 61 8.65 -4.00 6.28
C GLY A 61 7.62 -4.60 7.22
N ASN A 62 7.23 -5.86 6.97
CA ASN A 62 6.19 -6.54 7.74
C ASN A 62 6.68 -6.98 9.11
N LEU A 63 5.84 -6.77 10.13
CA LEU A 63 6.03 -7.24 11.49
C LEU A 63 5.12 -8.44 11.75
N SER A 64 5.68 -9.53 12.29
CA SER A 64 4.92 -10.74 12.63
C SER A 64 4.75 -10.89 14.14
N PHE A 65 3.52 -11.08 14.58
CA PHE A 65 3.13 -11.39 15.95
C PHE A 65 2.85 -12.88 16.16
N SER A 66 3.34 -13.74 15.26
CA SER A 66 3.26 -15.19 15.43
C SER A 66 3.93 -15.62 16.74
N GLY A 67 3.30 -16.52 17.47
CA GLY A 67 3.78 -17.00 18.79
C GLY A 67 3.22 -16.20 19.98
N VAL A 68 2.45 -15.15 19.78
CA VAL A 68 1.73 -14.44 20.84
C VAL A 68 0.47 -15.22 21.21
N HIS A 69 0.57 -16.11 22.19
CA HIS A 69 -0.54 -16.90 22.75
C HIS A 69 -0.92 -16.37 24.13
N SER A 70 -2.14 -16.72 24.58
CA SER A 70 -2.56 -16.35 25.94
C SER A 70 -1.74 -17.11 26.97
N VAL A 71 -1.03 -16.41 27.82
CA VAL A 71 -0.24 -16.96 28.93
C VAL A 71 -0.91 -16.72 30.29
N ASN A 72 -2.07 -16.07 30.32
CA ASN A 72 -2.72 -15.65 31.56
C ASN A 72 -3.03 -16.80 32.52
N ASP A 73 -3.46 -17.95 32.00
CA ASP A 73 -3.76 -19.11 32.84
C ASP A 73 -2.49 -19.73 33.41
N SER A 74 -1.41 -19.77 32.64
CA SER A 74 -0.09 -20.22 33.10
C SER A 74 0.47 -19.28 34.17
N LEU A 75 0.34 -17.96 34.00
CA LEU A 75 0.78 -16.98 35.01
C LEU A 75 0.00 -17.11 36.32
N LYS A 76 -1.32 -17.29 36.27
CA LYS A 76 -2.15 -17.56 37.49
C LYS A 76 -1.73 -18.83 38.20
N ARG A 77 -1.33 -19.86 37.49
CA ARG A 77 -0.80 -21.11 38.08
C ARG A 77 0.53 -20.88 38.76
N LEU A 78 1.42 -20.05 38.15
CA LEU A 78 2.67 -19.67 38.79
C LEU A 78 2.47 -18.86 40.07
N GLU A 79 1.48 -17.94 40.11
CA GLU A 79 1.16 -17.14 41.31
C GLU A 79 0.78 -18.03 42.52
N ILE A 80 0.14 -19.16 42.30
CA ILE A 80 -0.22 -20.12 43.36
C ILE A 80 0.84 -21.18 43.58
N GLY A 81 2.04 -21.02 42.96
CA GLY A 81 3.17 -21.94 43.13
C GLY A 81 3.02 -23.28 42.41
N ALA A 82 2.15 -23.40 41.42
CA ALA A 82 1.99 -24.61 40.66
C ALA A 82 3.02 -24.71 39.54
N SER A 83 3.56 -25.95 39.33
CA SER A 83 4.45 -26.22 38.21
C SER A 83 3.72 -26.19 36.87
N LEU A 84 4.36 -25.64 35.87
CA LEU A 84 3.89 -25.60 34.48
C LEU A 84 4.36 -26.88 33.73
N SER A 85 3.57 -27.27 32.76
CA SER A 85 3.96 -28.30 31.81
C SER A 85 4.99 -27.81 30.78
N ALA A 86 5.62 -28.71 30.05
CA ALA A 86 6.53 -28.36 28.96
C ALA A 86 5.83 -27.49 27.88
N ALA A 87 4.60 -27.84 27.52
CA ALA A 87 3.79 -27.06 26.57
C ALA A 87 3.53 -25.61 27.00
N GLU A 88 3.22 -25.41 28.30
CA GLU A 88 2.98 -24.08 28.87
C GLU A 88 4.26 -23.24 28.88
N LEU A 89 5.39 -23.83 29.28
CA LEU A 89 6.71 -23.17 29.25
C LEU A 89 7.14 -22.83 27.82
N LEU A 90 6.91 -23.69 26.85
CA LEU A 90 7.17 -23.43 25.44
C LEU A 90 6.25 -22.34 24.87
N SER A 91 5.02 -22.24 25.35
CA SER A 91 4.11 -21.15 25.00
C SER A 91 4.65 -19.80 25.49
N ILE A 92 5.21 -19.75 26.71
CA ILE A 92 5.90 -18.56 27.23
C ILE A 92 7.15 -18.26 26.41
N CYS A 93 7.94 -19.27 26.03
CA CYS A 93 9.07 -19.09 25.12
C CYS A 93 8.66 -18.46 23.79
N SER A 94 7.57 -18.92 23.19
CA SER A 94 7.06 -18.37 21.93
C SER A 94 6.67 -16.89 22.07
N LEU A 95 6.12 -16.50 23.20
CA LEU A 95 5.84 -15.10 23.54
C LEU A 95 7.14 -14.28 23.66
N LEU A 96 8.16 -14.78 24.39
CA LEU A 96 9.45 -14.09 24.55
C LEU A 96 10.20 -13.96 23.21
N GLU A 97 10.10 -14.96 22.35
CA GLU A 97 10.65 -14.90 21.00
C GLU A 97 9.94 -13.82 20.15
N ALA A 98 8.61 -13.71 20.27
CA ALA A 98 7.85 -12.65 19.64
C ALA A 98 8.26 -11.28 20.20
N ALA A 99 8.43 -11.14 21.52
CA ALA A 99 8.91 -9.94 22.16
C ALA A 99 10.29 -9.50 21.62
N LYS A 100 11.23 -10.44 21.51
CA LYS A 100 12.56 -10.21 20.93
C LYS A 100 12.48 -9.72 19.48
N ARG A 101 11.65 -10.37 18.67
CA ARG A 101 11.44 -10.01 17.26
C ARG A 101 10.81 -8.61 17.12
N VAL A 102 9.77 -8.31 17.91
CA VAL A 102 9.08 -7.01 17.91
C VAL A 102 10.02 -5.91 18.39
N LYS A 103 10.80 -6.15 19.45
CA LYS A 103 11.82 -5.19 19.94
C LYS A 103 12.91 -4.92 18.91
N ALA A 104 13.36 -5.96 18.17
CA ALA A 104 14.34 -5.81 17.11
C ALA A 104 13.81 -4.98 15.93
N PHE A 105 12.51 -5.08 15.62
CA PHE A 105 11.87 -4.28 14.58
C PHE A 105 11.95 -2.77 14.86
N SER A 106 11.92 -2.34 16.14
CA SER A 106 12.07 -0.94 16.53
C SER A 106 13.48 -0.37 16.36
N ARG A 107 14.50 -1.25 16.22
CA ARG A 107 15.93 -0.89 16.16
C ARG A 107 16.53 -1.02 14.76
N SER A 108 15.73 -0.81 13.70
CA SER A 108 16.22 -0.94 12.33
C SER A 108 17.48 -0.10 12.11
N GLU A 109 18.58 -0.74 11.70
CA GLU A 109 19.93 -0.14 11.57
C GLU A 109 20.07 0.89 10.44
N LYS A 110 19.05 1.11 9.63
CA LYS A 110 19.18 1.89 8.38
C LYS A 110 18.69 3.33 8.45
N GLU A 111 17.83 3.69 9.40
CA GLU A 111 17.38 5.08 9.60
C GLU A 111 17.00 5.26 11.07
N GLU A 112 17.24 6.47 11.62
CA GLU A 112 16.67 6.86 12.91
C GLU A 112 15.15 6.73 12.82
N VAL A 113 14.59 5.75 13.55
CA VAL A 113 13.14 5.62 13.67
C VAL A 113 12.64 6.84 14.42
N PRO A 114 11.80 7.70 13.81
CA PRO A 114 11.32 8.88 14.52
C PRO A 114 10.55 8.47 15.78
N ASP A 115 10.68 9.28 16.82
CA ASP A 115 9.87 9.15 18.02
C ASP A 115 8.40 9.41 17.64
N ASP A 116 7.56 8.38 17.79
CA ASP A 116 6.15 8.39 17.39
C ASP A 116 5.25 7.82 18.51
N SER A 117 3.95 7.79 18.29
CA SER A 117 2.96 7.32 19.26
C SER A 117 3.17 5.85 19.72
N LEU A 118 3.95 5.07 19.01
CA LEU A 118 4.20 3.65 19.30
C LEU A 118 5.54 3.41 20.02
N THR A 119 6.43 4.41 20.06
CA THR A 119 7.78 4.26 20.60
C THR A 119 7.77 3.79 22.06
N GLY A 120 6.82 4.26 22.88
CA GLY A 120 6.62 3.80 24.26
C GLY A 120 6.44 2.29 24.37
N PHE A 121 5.52 1.73 23.57
CA PHE A 121 5.25 0.29 23.57
C PHE A 121 6.50 -0.54 23.25
N PHE A 122 7.26 -0.14 22.22
CA PHE A 122 8.50 -0.86 21.87
C PHE A 122 9.59 -0.73 22.92
N THR A 123 9.64 0.37 23.66
CA THR A 123 10.62 0.60 24.70
C THR A 123 10.36 -0.27 25.93
N GLU A 124 9.11 -0.44 26.31
CA GLU A 124 8.65 -1.20 27.48
C GLU A 124 8.80 -2.71 27.33
N ILE A 125 8.88 -3.25 26.11
CA ILE A 125 9.05 -4.69 25.88
C ILE A 125 10.38 -5.17 26.46
N GLU A 126 10.35 -6.24 27.27
CA GLU A 126 11.51 -6.90 27.86
C GLU A 126 11.64 -8.36 27.34
N PRO A 127 12.50 -8.65 26.37
CA PRO A 127 12.56 -9.97 25.75
C PRO A 127 13.04 -11.11 26.64
N LEU A 128 13.45 -10.87 27.90
CA LEU A 128 13.91 -11.83 28.89
C LEU A 128 14.75 -12.97 28.27
N THR A 129 15.73 -12.60 27.44
CA THR A 129 16.55 -13.56 26.69
C THR A 129 17.18 -14.66 27.55
N PRO A 130 17.70 -14.39 28.77
CA PRO A 130 18.25 -15.46 29.62
C PRO A 130 17.21 -16.52 30.02
N LEU A 131 15.96 -16.12 30.29
CA LEU A 131 14.88 -17.02 30.61
C LEU A 131 14.50 -17.87 29.37
N TYR A 132 14.37 -17.21 28.22
CA TYR A 132 14.11 -17.89 26.95
C TYR A 132 15.15 -18.94 26.63
N ASP A 133 16.43 -18.59 26.72
CA ASP A 133 17.54 -19.48 26.41
C ASP A 133 17.57 -20.69 27.37
N GLU A 134 17.28 -20.48 28.68
CA GLU A 134 17.27 -21.55 29.65
C GLU A 134 16.11 -22.54 29.45
N ILE A 135 14.90 -22.03 29.18
CA ILE A 135 13.76 -22.91 28.89
C ILE A 135 14.02 -23.71 27.60
N ARG A 136 14.49 -23.04 26.53
CA ARG A 136 14.82 -23.71 25.26
C ARG A 136 15.94 -24.73 25.36
N ARG A 137 16.92 -24.47 26.21
CA ARG A 137 17.99 -25.42 26.51
C ARG A 137 17.45 -26.68 27.15
N CYS A 138 16.49 -26.56 28.09
CA CYS A 138 15.92 -27.68 28.81
C CYS A 138 14.80 -28.41 28.03
N ILE A 139 14.01 -27.64 27.25
CA ILE A 139 12.81 -28.14 26.55
C ILE A 139 12.93 -27.84 25.05
N PRO A 140 13.54 -28.72 24.24
CA PRO A 140 13.61 -28.57 22.78
C PRO A 140 12.25 -28.66 22.07
N ALA A 141 11.38 -29.58 22.51
CA ALA A 141 10.04 -29.84 22.00
C ALA A 141 9.08 -30.21 23.14
N GLU A 142 7.76 -30.17 22.84
CA GLU A 142 6.68 -30.36 23.84
C GLU A 142 6.76 -31.70 24.57
N ASP A 143 7.21 -32.76 23.89
CA ASP A 143 7.33 -34.12 24.36
C ASP A 143 8.77 -34.50 24.70
N GLU A 144 9.71 -33.58 24.67
CA GLU A 144 11.13 -33.81 24.81
C GLU A 144 11.78 -32.86 25.85
N ILE A 145 12.37 -33.48 26.89
CA ILE A 145 13.32 -32.79 27.81
C ILE A 145 14.73 -33.18 27.42
N ALA A 146 15.59 -32.21 27.23
CA ALA A 146 16.97 -32.42 26.80
C ALA A 146 17.77 -33.25 27.84
N ASP A 147 18.65 -34.10 27.36
CA ASP A 147 19.53 -34.91 28.25
C ASP A 147 20.39 -34.04 29.16
N ASP A 148 20.73 -32.83 28.73
CA ASP A 148 21.55 -31.87 29.45
C ASP A 148 20.74 -30.82 30.22
N ALA A 149 19.41 -30.97 30.32
CA ALA A 149 18.58 -30.14 31.18
C ALA A 149 19.06 -30.22 32.66
N SER A 150 19.49 -31.41 33.12
CA SER A 150 20.24 -31.55 34.38
C SER A 150 21.32 -32.63 34.27
N SER A 151 22.35 -32.54 35.12
CA SER A 151 23.40 -33.54 35.22
C SER A 151 22.85 -34.90 35.73
N THR A 152 21.82 -34.84 36.57
CA THR A 152 21.11 -36.01 37.11
C THR A 152 20.36 -36.76 36.02
N LEU A 153 19.55 -36.00 35.20
CA LEU A 153 18.79 -36.59 34.09
C LEU A 153 19.70 -37.29 33.07
N ARG A 154 20.82 -36.62 32.73
CA ARG A 154 21.84 -37.19 31.83
C ARG A 154 22.41 -38.50 32.38
N SER A 155 22.70 -38.56 33.70
CA SER A 155 23.20 -39.79 34.36
C SER A 155 22.15 -40.89 34.36
N ILE A 156 20.89 -40.57 34.69
CA ILE A 156 19.76 -41.54 34.69
C ILE A 156 19.58 -42.10 33.28
N ARG A 157 19.48 -41.28 32.26
CA ARG A 157 19.28 -41.74 30.86
C ARG A 157 20.44 -42.54 30.31
N ARG A 158 21.69 -42.17 30.72
CA ARG A 158 22.87 -43.01 30.43
C ARG A 158 22.77 -44.37 31.09
N SER A 159 22.33 -44.43 32.35
CA SER A 159 22.13 -45.68 33.07
C SER A 159 21.04 -46.53 32.47
N MET A 160 19.95 -45.90 32.04
CA MET A 160 18.84 -46.58 31.36
C MET A 160 19.28 -47.18 30.02
N ARG A 161 20.07 -46.44 29.22
CA ARG A 161 20.65 -46.98 27.96
C ARG A 161 21.51 -48.23 28.23
N GLY A 162 22.43 -48.13 29.19
CA GLY A 162 23.27 -49.25 29.58
C GLY A 162 22.46 -50.42 30.12
N MET A 163 21.38 -50.19 30.90
CA MET A 163 20.50 -51.21 31.41
C MET A 163 19.70 -51.88 30.26
N ASN A 164 19.20 -51.13 29.34
CA ASN A 164 18.50 -51.61 28.16
C ASN A 164 19.38 -52.52 27.28
N GLU A 165 20.66 -52.14 27.10
CA GLU A 165 21.64 -53.01 26.41
C GLU A 165 21.89 -54.29 27.14
N ARG A 166 22.01 -54.27 28.48
CA ARG A 166 22.19 -55.45 29.31
C ARG A 166 20.98 -56.37 29.24
N ILE A 167 19.77 -55.88 29.35
CA ILE A 167 18.50 -56.63 29.23
C ILE A 167 18.46 -57.30 27.86
N ARG A 168 18.68 -56.51 26.78
CA ARG A 168 18.66 -57.02 25.41
C ARG A 168 19.72 -58.10 25.17
N ALA A 169 20.93 -57.94 25.69
CA ALA A 169 22.00 -58.96 25.58
C ALA A 169 21.58 -60.24 26.26
N GLN A 170 21.03 -60.12 27.50
CA GLN A 170 20.57 -61.32 28.23
C GLN A 170 19.42 -62.06 27.55
N MET A 171 18.45 -61.29 27.03
CA MET A 171 17.30 -61.84 26.30
C MET A 171 17.72 -62.45 24.96
N ASN A 172 18.62 -61.79 24.22
CA ASN A 172 19.15 -62.31 22.96
C ASN A 172 19.93 -63.62 23.19
N ASN A 173 20.68 -63.70 24.29
CA ASN A 173 21.33 -64.99 24.68
C ASN A 173 20.31 -66.10 24.88
N MET A 174 19.17 -65.77 25.48
CA MET A 174 18.06 -66.77 25.65
C MET A 174 17.39 -67.12 24.33
N ILE A 175 17.13 -66.18 23.45
CA ILE A 175 16.53 -66.40 22.11
C ILE A 175 17.46 -67.25 21.22
N ASN A 176 18.78 -67.08 21.33
CA ASN A 176 19.78 -67.72 20.51
C ASN A 176 20.08 -69.12 21.05
N ASN A 177 19.68 -69.43 22.28
CA ASN A 177 19.78 -70.78 22.82
C ASN A 177 18.76 -71.71 22.15
N SER A 178 19.22 -72.80 21.50
CA SER A 178 18.40 -73.74 20.71
C SER A 178 17.24 -74.33 21.51
N THR A 179 17.45 -74.67 22.77
CA THR A 179 16.42 -75.24 23.66
C THR A 179 15.36 -74.20 24.00
N THR A 180 15.75 -73.05 24.41
CA THR A 180 14.82 -71.93 24.75
C THR A 180 14.03 -71.42 23.54
N ARG A 181 14.67 -71.33 22.39
CA ARG A 181 14.04 -70.95 21.13
C ARG A 181 12.88 -71.84 20.68
N SER A 182 12.95 -73.12 20.95
CA SER A 182 11.86 -74.09 20.65
C SER A 182 10.59 -73.86 21.44
N TYR A 183 10.68 -73.20 22.60
CA TYR A 183 9.56 -72.87 23.49
C TYR A 183 8.94 -71.51 23.18
N LEU A 184 9.63 -70.62 22.36
CA LEU A 184 9.12 -69.39 21.99
C LEU A 184 8.10 -69.46 20.84
N GLN A 185 7.05 -68.68 20.88
CA GLN A 185 6.11 -68.48 19.77
C GLN A 185 6.81 -67.75 18.61
N ASP A 186 7.51 -66.66 18.96
CA ASP A 186 8.35 -65.84 18.10
C ASP A 186 9.66 -65.48 18.75
N ALA A 187 10.76 -65.52 17.99
CA ALA A 187 12.10 -65.19 18.51
C ALA A 187 12.32 -63.62 18.56
N VAL A 188 11.46 -62.92 19.29
CA VAL A 188 11.48 -61.42 19.41
C VAL A 188 11.40 -61.01 20.88
N ILE A 189 12.01 -59.88 21.20
CA ILE A 189 11.89 -59.24 22.49
C ILE A 189 10.67 -58.30 22.42
N THR A 190 9.74 -58.43 23.34
CA THR A 190 8.53 -57.62 23.43
C THR A 190 8.52 -56.84 24.74
N MET A 191 7.72 -55.79 24.78
CA MET A 191 7.47 -55.03 26.02
C MET A 191 6.00 -55.16 26.40
N ARG A 192 5.72 -55.50 27.67
CA ARG A 192 4.39 -55.57 28.27
C ARG A 192 4.45 -54.90 29.64
N ASP A 193 3.51 -54.03 29.91
CA ASP A 193 3.46 -53.23 31.15
C ASP A 193 4.80 -52.58 31.55
N GLY A 194 5.56 -52.11 30.54
CA GLY A 194 6.88 -51.51 30.72
C GLY A 194 7.98 -52.49 31.07
N ARG A 195 7.80 -53.77 30.84
CA ARG A 195 8.76 -54.84 31.11
C ARG A 195 9.13 -55.59 29.84
N TYR A 196 10.38 -55.93 29.69
CA TYR A 196 10.87 -56.77 28.61
C TYR A 196 10.45 -58.22 28.81
N CYS A 197 9.70 -58.81 27.87
CA CYS A 197 9.13 -60.12 27.90
C CYS A 197 9.49 -60.90 26.65
N LEU A 198 9.46 -62.23 26.73
CA LEU A 198 9.52 -63.19 25.62
C LEU A 198 8.11 -63.73 25.33
N PRO A 199 7.68 -63.86 24.06
CA PRO A 199 6.45 -64.54 23.70
C PRO A 199 6.68 -66.06 23.71
N VAL A 200 6.13 -66.70 24.70
CA VAL A 200 6.27 -68.17 24.98
C VAL A 200 5.00 -68.91 24.61
N LYS A 201 5.10 -70.07 24.00
CA LYS A 201 3.96 -70.97 23.76
C LYS A 201 3.29 -71.28 25.08
N ALA A 202 1.97 -71.22 25.19
CA ALA A 202 1.22 -71.49 26.43
C ALA A 202 1.55 -72.87 27.03
N GLU A 203 1.73 -73.89 26.18
CA GLU A 203 2.12 -75.26 26.54
C GLU A 203 3.54 -75.42 27.12
N ALA A 204 4.43 -74.48 26.79
CA ALA A 204 5.82 -74.42 27.24
C ALA A 204 6.06 -73.55 28.46
N LYS A 205 5.01 -73.06 29.15
CA LYS A 205 5.11 -72.15 30.31
C LYS A 205 6.06 -72.62 31.38
N SER A 206 6.05 -73.95 31.70
CA SER A 206 6.89 -74.50 32.72
C SER A 206 8.38 -74.62 32.37
N GLN A 207 8.73 -74.44 31.09
CA GLN A 207 10.09 -74.61 30.58
C GLN A 207 10.89 -73.27 30.60
N ILE A 208 10.18 -72.12 30.72
CA ILE A 208 10.81 -70.83 30.88
C ILE A 208 10.38 -70.28 32.24
N PRO A 209 11.24 -70.38 33.26
CA PRO A 209 10.95 -69.78 34.56
C PRO A 209 10.85 -68.27 34.47
N GLY A 210 9.71 -67.72 34.91
CA GLY A 210 9.47 -66.27 34.84
C GLY A 210 8.07 -65.88 35.24
N MET A 211 7.80 -64.56 35.18
CA MET A 211 6.48 -63.99 35.48
C MET A 211 5.70 -63.77 34.17
N VAL A 212 4.42 -64.17 34.17
CA VAL A 212 3.50 -63.84 33.03
C VAL A 212 2.93 -62.48 33.24
N HIS A 213 3.15 -61.59 32.31
CA HIS A 213 2.63 -60.21 32.34
C HIS A 213 1.42 -60.04 31.45
N ASP A 214 1.32 -60.81 30.35
CA ASP A 214 0.21 -60.70 29.42
C ASP A 214 -0.01 -61.98 28.67
N GLN A 215 -1.17 -62.14 28.02
CA GLN A 215 -1.54 -63.31 27.22
C GLN A 215 -2.17 -62.82 25.90
N SER A 216 -1.86 -63.50 24.80
CA SER A 216 -2.53 -63.20 23.52
C SER A 216 -4.03 -63.47 23.62
N SER A 217 -4.81 -62.74 22.79
CA SER A 217 -6.30 -62.90 22.76
C SER A 217 -6.76 -64.34 22.47
N SER A 218 -5.96 -65.16 21.80
CA SER A 218 -6.23 -66.58 21.55
C SER A 218 -5.79 -67.51 22.71
N GLY A 219 -5.11 -66.98 23.69
CA GLY A 219 -4.58 -67.78 24.80
C GLY A 219 -3.35 -68.63 24.46
N SER A 220 -2.90 -68.63 23.21
CA SER A 220 -1.83 -69.51 22.73
C SER A 220 -0.41 -69.03 23.05
N THR A 221 -0.26 -67.73 23.35
CA THR A 221 1.01 -67.12 23.66
C THR A 221 1.00 -66.43 25.00
N LEU A 222 1.96 -66.69 25.85
CA LEU A 222 2.18 -66.00 27.11
C LEU A 222 3.38 -65.06 26.98
N PHE A 223 3.25 -63.81 27.40
CA PHE A 223 4.33 -62.89 27.46
C PHE A 223 4.99 -62.99 28.83
N ILE A 224 6.13 -63.75 28.86
CA ILE A 224 6.85 -64.12 30.10
C ILE A 224 8.07 -63.18 30.23
N GLU A 225 8.20 -62.58 31.41
CA GLU A 225 9.44 -61.95 31.88
C GLU A 225 10.32 -63.04 32.44
N PRO A 226 11.44 -63.45 31.81
CA PRO A 226 12.26 -64.49 32.32
C PRO A 226 12.91 -64.14 33.67
N MET A 227 13.04 -65.08 34.60
CA MET A 227 13.62 -64.86 35.94
C MET A 227 15.05 -64.21 35.84
N ALA A 228 15.77 -64.55 34.77
CA ALA A 228 17.13 -64.01 34.53
C ALA A 228 17.19 -62.52 34.29
N VAL A 229 16.04 -61.91 33.90
CA VAL A 229 15.99 -60.43 33.61
C VAL A 229 15.07 -59.68 34.58
N VAL A 230 14.36 -60.29 35.51
CA VAL A 230 13.46 -59.67 36.47
C VAL A 230 14.16 -58.54 37.25
N ASN A 231 15.34 -58.80 37.79
CA ASN A 231 16.07 -57.75 38.54
C ASN A 231 16.45 -56.59 37.63
N LEU A 232 16.90 -56.85 36.39
CA LEU A 232 17.26 -55.82 35.43
C LEU A 232 16.03 -54.97 35.00
N ASN A 233 14.89 -55.64 34.78
CA ASN A 233 13.63 -54.95 34.50
C ASN A 233 13.17 -54.14 35.73
N ASN A 234 13.35 -54.58 36.94
CA ASN A 234 13.05 -53.84 38.15
C ASN A 234 13.93 -52.58 38.25
N GLU A 235 15.23 -52.73 38.08
CA GLU A 235 16.20 -51.61 38.07
C GLU A 235 15.88 -50.64 36.94
N TYR A 236 15.52 -51.13 35.76
CA TYR A 236 15.10 -50.29 34.65
C TYR A 236 13.81 -49.49 34.97
N LYS A 237 12.83 -50.14 35.62
CA LYS A 237 11.60 -49.50 36.07
C LYS A 237 11.85 -48.46 37.15
N GLU A 238 12.77 -48.70 38.07
CA GLU A 238 13.20 -47.66 39.02
C GLU A 238 13.84 -46.46 38.33
N LEU A 239 14.67 -46.71 37.31
CA LEU A 239 15.26 -45.63 36.54
C LEU A 239 14.23 -44.81 35.79
N LEU A 240 13.17 -45.42 35.22
CA LEU A 240 12.04 -44.73 34.63
C LEU A 240 11.29 -43.84 35.63
N LEU A 241 11.07 -44.31 36.86
CA LEU A 241 10.48 -43.49 37.91
C LEU A 241 11.38 -42.31 38.30
N LYS A 242 12.68 -42.58 38.46
CA LYS A 242 13.68 -41.52 38.74
C LYS A 242 13.78 -40.49 37.62
N GLU A 243 13.65 -40.95 36.37
CA GLU A 243 13.60 -40.03 35.21
C GLU A 243 12.39 -39.11 35.31
N LYS A 244 11.20 -39.71 35.59
CA LYS A 244 9.95 -38.95 35.74
C LYS A 244 10.06 -37.91 36.88
N ASP A 245 10.51 -38.35 38.04
CA ASP A 245 10.69 -37.46 39.20
C ASP A 245 11.68 -36.34 38.92
N GLU A 246 12.75 -36.64 38.17
CA GLU A 246 13.74 -35.60 37.80
C GLU A 246 13.19 -34.62 36.76
N ILE A 247 12.38 -35.09 35.79
CA ILE A 247 11.69 -34.23 34.83
C ILE A 247 10.71 -33.32 35.58
N GLU A 248 9.96 -33.81 36.54
CA GLU A 248 9.08 -33.00 37.38
C GLU A 248 9.84 -31.91 38.12
N LYS A 249 11.00 -32.19 38.69
CA LYS A 249 11.90 -31.21 39.34
C LYS A 249 12.45 -30.18 38.36
N ILE A 250 12.81 -30.57 37.14
CA ILE A 250 13.27 -29.66 36.10
C ILE A 250 12.16 -28.68 35.75
N LEU A 251 10.93 -29.17 35.51
CA LEU A 251 9.79 -28.34 35.23
C LEU A 251 9.43 -27.42 36.39
N GLU A 252 9.51 -27.90 37.64
CA GLU A 252 9.31 -27.09 38.84
C GLU A 252 10.35 -25.94 38.93
N ASN A 253 11.64 -26.26 38.71
CA ASN A 253 12.70 -25.27 38.73
C ASN A 253 12.52 -24.18 37.63
N LEU A 254 12.17 -24.61 36.42
CA LEU A 254 11.88 -23.69 35.31
C LEU A 254 10.63 -22.84 35.60
N SER A 255 9.60 -23.44 36.23
CA SER A 255 8.40 -22.71 36.65
C SER A 255 8.71 -21.65 37.69
N ASN A 256 9.51 -22.01 38.71
CA ASN A 256 9.96 -21.07 39.74
C ASN A 256 10.81 -19.95 39.17
N LEU A 257 11.71 -20.28 38.22
CA LEU A 257 12.48 -19.25 37.50
C LEU A 257 11.56 -18.32 36.71
N THR A 258 10.56 -18.86 36.00
CA THR A 258 9.58 -18.11 35.22
C THR A 258 8.69 -17.24 36.12
N ALA A 259 8.30 -17.74 37.29
CA ALA A 259 7.49 -17.00 38.26
C ALA A 259 8.14 -15.68 38.71
N ASN A 260 9.48 -15.62 38.79
CA ASN A 260 10.19 -14.40 39.13
C ASN A 260 10.00 -13.25 38.09
N PHE A 261 9.58 -13.59 36.90
CA PHE A 261 9.35 -12.66 35.77
C PHE A 261 7.88 -12.58 35.34
N SER A 262 6.95 -13.08 36.15
CA SER A 262 5.53 -13.17 35.79
C SER A 262 4.92 -11.80 35.45
N GLU A 263 5.28 -10.73 36.18
CA GLU A 263 4.81 -9.38 35.92
C GLU A 263 5.30 -8.85 34.56
N GLN A 264 6.59 -9.06 34.25
CA GLN A 264 7.17 -8.64 32.96
C GLN A 264 6.58 -9.41 31.80
N ILE A 265 6.36 -10.73 31.94
CA ILE A 265 5.72 -11.57 30.94
C ILE A 265 4.28 -11.13 30.69
N ALA A 266 3.53 -10.78 31.73
CA ALA A 266 2.16 -10.26 31.62
C ALA A 266 2.13 -8.89 30.91
N ALA A 267 3.08 -8.01 31.24
CA ALA A 267 3.22 -6.70 30.59
C ALA A 267 3.57 -6.88 29.10
N ASP A 268 4.55 -7.71 28.77
CA ASP A 268 4.94 -8.03 27.39
C ASP A 268 3.75 -8.59 26.59
N TYR A 269 3.00 -9.54 27.17
CA TYR A 269 1.80 -10.09 26.52
C TYR A 269 0.77 -9.02 26.20
N THR A 270 0.52 -8.10 27.14
CA THR A 270 -0.45 -7.02 26.97
C THR A 270 0.00 -6.04 25.88
N ILE A 271 1.28 -5.65 25.89
CA ILE A 271 1.87 -4.74 24.90
C ILE A 271 1.88 -5.38 23.51
N LEU A 272 2.29 -6.65 23.41
CA LEU A 272 2.33 -7.37 22.14
C LEU A 272 0.94 -7.55 21.55
N ALA A 273 -0.08 -7.83 22.38
CA ALA A 273 -1.46 -7.93 21.92
C ALA A 273 -2.02 -6.57 21.45
N GLU A 274 -1.65 -5.47 22.12
CA GLU A 274 -2.01 -4.12 21.70
C GLU A 274 -1.34 -3.73 20.38
N LEU A 275 -0.03 -3.98 20.26
CA LEU A 275 0.69 -3.73 19.02
C LEU A 275 0.15 -4.57 17.86
N ASP A 276 -0.14 -5.86 18.09
CA ASP A 276 -0.76 -6.73 17.07
C ASP A 276 -2.09 -6.14 16.58
N PHE A 277 -2.94 -5.65 17.49
CA PHE A 277 -4.19 -4.98 17.14
C PHE A 277 -3.97 -3.69 16.34
N ILE A 278 -3.00 -2.84 16.74
CA ILE A 278 -2.68 -1.59 16.03
C ILE A 278 -2.12 -1.90 14.64
N PHE A 279 -1.18 -2.84 14.55
CA PHE A 279 -0.59 -3.25 13.27
C PHE A 279 -1.60 -3.97 12.35
N ALA A 280 -2.59 -4.69 12.91
CA ALA A 280 -3.68 -5.26 12.14
C ALA A 280 -4.52 -4.15 11.46
N LYS A 281 -4.82 -3.05 12.17
CA LYS A 281 -5.50 -1.88 11.58
C LYS A 281 -4.68 -1.27 10.45
N ALA A 282 -3.38 -1.11 10.64
CA ALA A 282 -2.48 -0.56 9.62
C ALA A 282 -2.35 -1.49 8.40
N ALA A 283 -2.17 -2.79 8.60
CA ALA A 283 -2.10 -3.78 7.52
C ALA A 283 -3.41 -3.85 6.73
N TYR A 284 -4.55 -3.80 7.41
CA TYR A 284 -5.86 -3.74 6.76
C TYR A 284 -6.01 -2.44 5.95
N ALA A 285 -5.62 -1.28 6.50
CA ALA A 285 -5.65 0.01 5.81
C ALA A 285 -4.78 0.00 4.53
N GLN A 286 -3.63 -0.67 4.55
CA GLN A 286 -2.77 -0.82 3.37
C GLN A 286 -3.49 -1.53 2.22
N THR A 287 -4.39 -2.47 2.53
CA THR A 287 -5.09 -3.24 1.49
C THR A 287 -5.94 -2.38 0.56
N TYR A 288 -6.50 -1.28 1.04
CA TYR A 288 -7.36 -0.37 0.26
C TYR A 288 -6.82 1.05 0.16
N ASN A 289 -5.52 1.25 0.44
CA ASN A 289 -4.87 2.56 0.46
C ASN A 289 -5.61 3.56 1.37
N GLY A 290 -5.89 3.12 2.59
CA GLY A 290 -6.62 3.90 3.58
C GLY A 290 -5.85 5.12 4.03
N VAL A 291 -6.56 6.22 4.26
CA VAL A 291 -6.01 7.48 4.77
C VAL A 291 -6.66 7.83 6.12
N ALA A 292 -5.93 8.50 6.98
CA ALA A 292 -6.47 9.07 8.20
C ALA A 292 -7.34 10.30 7.86
N PRO A 293 -8.65 10.31 8.16
CA PRO A 293 -9.47 11.50 8.02
C PRO A 293 -9.18 12.49 9.16
N THR A 294 -9.45 13.76 8.92
CA THR A 294 -9.50 14.78 9.99
C THR A 294 -10.88 14.78 10.65
N PHE A 295 -10.96 15.16 11.92
CA PHE A 295 -12.22 15.14 12.68
C PHE A 295 -12.63 16.51 13.19
N ASN A 296 -13.95 16.78 13.17
CA ASN A 296 -14.55 17.97 13.73
C ASN A 296 -15.75 17.63 14.62
N ASN A 297 -16.11 18.54 15.51
CA ASN A 297 -17.29 18.44 16.40
C ASN A 297 -18.54 19.13 15.83
N GLU A 298 -18.42 19.73 14.64
CA GLU A 298 -19.49 20.51 13.99
C GLU A 298 -20.47 19.62 13.23
N GLY A 299 -20.17 18.31 13.13
CA GLY A 299 -20.93 17.36 12.34
C GLY A 299 -20.82 17.58 10.83
N TYR A 300 -19.77 18.24 10.38
CA TYR A 300 -19.45 18.39 8.97
C TYR A 300 -18.68 17.17 8.47
N LEU A 301 -19.10 16.60 7.36
CA LEU A 301 -18.36 15.57 6.66
C LEU A 301 -18.07 15.99 5.22
N HIS A 302 -16.85 15.71 4.77
CA HIS A 302 -16.41 15.91 3.41
C HIS A 302 -15.53 14.72 3.01
N ILE A 303 -16.14 13.73 2.42
CA ILE A 303 -15.46 12.52 1.93
C ILE A 303 -15.07 12.77 0.48
N LYS A 304 -13.76 12.81 0.22
CA LYS A 304 -13.18 12.98 -1.12
C LYS A 304 -12.80 11.65 -1.71
N LYS A 305 -13.35 11.32 -2.88
CA LYS A 305 -13.09 10.06 -3.58
C LYS A 305 -13.26 8.83 -2.68
N GLY A 306 -14.28 8.85 -1.83
CA GLY A 306 -14.63 7.75 -0.95
C GLY A 306 -15.02 6.50 -1.73
N ARG A 307 -14.49 5.34 -1.33
CA ARG A 307 -14.81 4.05 -1.93
C ARG A 307 -15.45 3.14 -0.90
N HIS A 308 -16.40 2.34 -1.32
CA HIS A 308 -16.98 1.34 -0.42
C HIS A 308 -15.97 0.20 -0.20
N PRO A 309 -15.50 -0.05 1.04
CA PRO A 309 -14.38 -0.97 1.30
C PRO A 309 -14.68 -2.44 0.98
N LEU A 310 -15.96 -2.84 0.96
CA LEU A 310 -16.39 -4.21 0.66
C LEU A 310 -16.60 -4.48 -0.84
N LEU A 311 -16.46 -3.48 -1.70
CA LEU A 311 -16.57 -3.64 -3.15
C LEU A 311 -15.19 -3.92 -3.76
N ASP A 312 -15.20 -4.55 -4.94
CA ASP A 312 -13.98 -4.81 -5.70
C ASP A 312 -13.24 -3.49 -6.00
N LYS A 313 -11.99 -3.40 -5.58
CA LYS A 313 -11.13 -2.22 -5.72
C LYS A 313 -10.97 -1.73 -7.17
N LYS A 314 -11.05 -2.65 -8.14
CA LYS A 314 -10.91 -2.34 -9.57
C LYS A 314 -12.19 -1.79 -10.18
N LYS A 315 -13.34 -2.11 -9.57
CA LYS A 315 -14.67 -1.77 -10.11
C LYS A 315 -15.34 -0.64 -9.34
N VAL A 316 -14.98 -0.43 -8.08
CA VAL A 316 -15.59 0.59 -7.22
C VAL A 316 -15.29 1.99 -7.76
N VAL A 317 -16.35 2.74 -8.02
CA VAL A 317 -16.26 4.15 -8.43
C VAL A 317 -16.17 5.02 -7.17
N PRO A 318 -15.20 5.93 -7.08
CA PRO A 318 -15.11 6.83 -5.95
C PRO A 318 -16.21 7.90 -6.01
N ILE A 319 -16.77 8.23 -4.84
CA ILE A 319 -17.76 9.27 -4.66
C ILE A 319 -17.21 10.44 -3.85
N ASP A 320 -17.63 11.65 -4.18
CA ASP A 320 -17.40 12.85 -3.40
C ASP A 320 -18.69 13.24 -2.70
N VAL A 321 -18.65 13.35 -1.36
CA VAL A 321 -19.83 13.66 -0.55
C VAL A 321 -19.52 14.75 0.45
N MET A 322 -20.36 15.78 0.49
CA MET A 322 -20.34 16.84 1.50
C MET A 322 -21.67 16.86 2.23
N LEU A 323 -21.65 17.13 3.54
CA LEU A 323 -22.87 17.29 4.35
C LEU A 323 -22.54 18.01 5.67
N GLY A 324 -23.39 18.93 6.09
CA GLY A 324 -23.33 19.56 7.42
C GLY A 324 -22.72 20.94 7.47
N ARG A 325 -22.16 21.50 6.37
CA ARG A 325 -21.61 22.86 6.28
C ARG A 325 -22.56 23.78 5.53
N ASP A 326 -22.68 23.58 4.22
CA ASP A 326 -23.50 24.42 3.34
C ASP A 326 -24.97 23.97 3.37
N PHE A 327 -25.21 22.72 3.66
CA PHE A 327 -26.51 22.10 3.85
C PHE A 327 -26.43 20.94 4.84
N LYS A 328 -27.51 20.68 5.58
CA LYS A 328 -27.62 19.64 6.58
C LYS A 328 -28.39 18.41 6.10
N LEU A 329 -29.10 18.56 5.00
CA LEU A 329 -29.93 17.51 4.42
C LEU A 329 -29.59 17.37 2.94
N LEU A 330 -29.31 16.12 2.51
CA LEU A 330 -28.96 15.78 1.13
C LEU A 330 -30.00 14.78 0.61
N ILE A 331 -30.74 15.17 -0.43
CA ILE A 331 -31.75 14.32 -1.10
C ILE A 331 -31.14 13.75 -2.37
N VAL A 332 -30.94 12.44 -2.41
CA VAL A 332 -30.33 11.72 -3.53
C VAL A 332 -31.38 11.09 -4.41
N THR A 333 -31.42 11.49 -5.66
CA THR A 333 -32.39 11.03 -6.67
C THR A 333 -31.68 10.23 -7.78
N GLY A 334 -32.45 9.58 -8.66
CA GLY A 334 -31.93 8.80 -9.76
C GLY A 334 -32.43 7.34 -9.75
N PRO A 335 -32.01 6.51 -10.73
CA PRO A 335 -32.44 5.11 -10.82
C PRO A 335 -31.86 4.24 -9.70
N ASN A 336 -32.55 3.15 -9.32
CA ASN A 336 -32.08 2.23 -8.26
C ASN A 336 -30.73 1.62 -8.57
N THR A 337 -30.47 1.32 -9.82
CA THR A 337 -29.19 0.78 -10.30
C THR A 337 -28.07 1.79 -10.26
N GLY A 338 -28.34 3.08 -10.01
CA GLY A 338 -27.36 4.17 -10.04
C GLY A 338 -26.37 4.20 -8.87
N GLY A 339 -26.56 3.38 -7.83
CA GLY A 339 -25.66 3.32 -6.67
C GLY A 339 -26.09 4.18 -5.48
N LYS A 340 -27.36 4.63 -5.40
CA LYS A 340 -27.92 5.42 -4.29
C LYS A 340 -27.69 4.75 -2.93
N THR A 341 -28.13 3.50 -2.78
CA THR A 341 -27.95 2.68 -1.56
C THR A 341 -26.48 2.50 -1.20
N VAL A 342 -25.62 2.28 -2.21
CA VAL A 342 -24.17 2.13 -1.99
C VAL A 342 -23.55 3.43 -1.48
N SER A 343 -24.00 4.58 -2.00
CA SER A 343 -23.53 5.89 -1.53
C SER A 343 -23.88 6.14 -0.07
N LEU A 344 -25.12 5.83 0.34
CA LEU A 344 -25.57 5.89 1.73
C LEU A 344 -24.75 4.98 2.64
N LYS A 345 -24.60 3.71 2.25
CA LYS A 345 -23.78 2.74 2.99
C LYS A 345 -22.34 3.19 3.09
N THR A 346 -21.77 3.76 2.02
CA THR A 346 -20.40 4.26 2.01
C THR A 346 -20.22 5.36 3.05
N VAL A 347 -21.08 6.38 3.07
CA VAL A 347 -21.01 7.48 4.03
C VAL A 347 -21.11 6.96 5.48
N GLY A 348 -22.10 6.11 5.75
CA GLY A 348 -22.30 5.54 7.09
C GLY A 348 -21.13 4.68 7.53
N LEU A 349 -20.67 3.78 6.66
CA LEU A 349 -19.59 2.83 6.97
C LEU A 349 -18.25 3.55 7.18
N LEU A 350 -17.89 4.53 6.33
CA LEU A 350 -16.64 5.30 6.48
C LEU A 350 -16.67 6.15 7.75
N THR A 351 -17.82 6.66 8.14
CA THR A 351 -18.01 7.37 9.43
C THR A 351 -17.75 6.43 10.60
N LEU A 352 -18.35 5.22 10.61
CA LEU A 352 -18.12 4.24 11.67
C LEU A 352 -16.66 3.79 11.74
N MET A 353 -16.04 3.53 10.59
CA MET A 353 -14.62 3.15 10.49
C MET A 353 -13.73 4.26 11.06
N GLY A 354 -13.94 5.51 10.61
CA GLY A 354 -13.17 6.65 11.08
C GLY A 354 -13.25 6.84 12.59
N GLN A 355 -14.46 6.82 13.17
CA GLN A 355 -14.67 6.94 14.61
C GLN A 355 -14.16 5.74 15.43
N SER A 356 -13.82 4.64 14.78
CA SER A 356 -13.18 3.47 15.41
C SER A 356 -11.65 3.47 15.31
N GLY A 357 -11.04 4.55 14.81
CA GLY A 357 -9.59 4.62 14.61
C GLY A 357 -9.09 3.82 13.41
N LEU A 358 -9.98 3.43 12.49
CA LEU A 358 -9.60 2.83 11.21
C LEU A 358 -9.40 3.92 10.15
N HIS A 359 -8.38 3.79 9.33
CA HIS A 359 -8.24 4.61 8.14
C HIS A 359 -9.36 4.30 7.15
N ILE A 360 -9.74 5.27 6.34
CA ILE A 360 -10.84 5.14 5.38
C ILE A 360 -10.32 5.10 3.93
N PRO A 361 -10.94 4.32 3.04
CA PRO A 361 -10.62 4.30 1.62
C PRO A 361 -11.12 5.57 0.91
N ALA A 362 -10.42 6.66 1.11
CA ALA A 362 -10.73 7.98 0.57
C ALA A 362 -9.44 8.73 0.16
N SER A 363 -9.57 9.92 -0.41
CA SER A 363 -8.41 10.78 -0.66
C SER A 363 -8.00 11.54 0.60
N GLU A 364 -6.72 11.95 0.63
CA GLU A 364 -6.19 12.85 1.66
C GLU A 364 -7.07 14.11 1.80
N ARG A 365 -7.06 14.70 2.99
CA ARG A 365 -7.91 15.84 3.36
C ARG A 365 -9.42 15.54 3.31
N SER A 366 -9.80 14.28 3.48
CA SER A 366 -11.18 13.95 3.84
C SER A 366 -11.43 14.30 5.30
N GLU A 367 -12.60 14.84 5.59
CA GLU A 367 -13.00 15.31 6.90
C GLU A 367 -14.28 14.61 7.33
N LEU A 368 -14.34 14.15 8.58
CA LEU A 368 -15.50 13.48 9.16
C LEU A 368 -16.01 14.23 10.40
N GLY A 369 -17.31 14.41 10.48
CA GLY A 369 -17.97 14.84 11.72
C GLY A 369 -18.00 13.72 12.74
N ILE A 370 -17.92 14.06 14.02
CA ILE A 370 -18.11 13.10 15.11
C ILE A 370 -19.59 13.06 15.45
N PHE A 371 -20.20 11.89 15.26
CA PHE A 371 -21.60 11.65 15.55
C PHE A 371 -21.78 10.78 16.80
N GLU A 372 -22.71 11.17 17.67
CA GLU A 372 -23.08 10.37 18.85
C GLU A 372 -23.86 9.13 18.44
N GLU A 373 -24.77 9.30 17.47
CA GLU A 373 -25.58 8.23 16.92
C GLU A 373 -25.56 8.30 15.39
N VAL A 374 -25.46 7.13 14.78
CA VAL A 374 -25.70 6.92 13.35
C VAL A 374 -26.98 6.09 13.26
N PHE A 375 -27.93 6.56 12.49
CA PHE A 375 -29.18 5.87 12.21
C PHE A 375 -29.22 5.48 10.74
N ALA A 376 -29.71 4.28 10.46
CA ALA A 376 -29.87 3.80 9.10
C ALA A 376 -31.20 3.06 8.94
N ASP A 377 -31.94 3.43 7.93
CA ASP A 377 -33.10 2.71 7.43
C ASP A 377 -32.80 2.37 5.97
N ILE A 378 -32.10 1.25 5.75
CA ILE A 378 -31.53 0.83 4.48
C ILE A 378 -31.81 -0.65 4.27
N GLY A 379 -32.35 -1.01 3.11
CA GLY A 379 -32.56 -2.39 2.67
C GLY A 379 -34.00 -2.86 2.81
N ASP A 380 -34.37 -3.81 1.93
CA ASP A 380 -35.65 -4.52 1.97
C ASP A 380 -35.60 -5.56 3.08
N GLU A 381 -36.41 -5.41 4.11
CA GLU A 381 -36.70 -6.48 5.08
C GLU A 381 -37.61 -7.55 4.43
N GLN A 382 -37.15 -8.17 3.34
CA GLN A 382 -37.83 -9.31 2.71
C GLN A 382 -37.59 -10.61 3.48
N SER A 383 -37.66 -10.59 4.80
CA SER A 383 -37.71 -11.83 5.56
C SER A 383 -39.17 -12.32 5.57
N ILE A 384 -39.39 -13.49 4.99
CA ILE A 384 -40.68 -14.22 4.93
C ILE A 384 -41.30 -14.40 6.32
N GLU A 385 -40.55 -14.23 7.40
CA GLU A 385 -40.95 -14.41 8.79
C GLU A 385 -41.66 -13.20 9.45
N GLN A 386 -41.64 -12.01 8.81
CA GLN A 386 -42.32 -10.82 9.36
C GLN A 386 -43.50 -10.44 8.46
N SER A 387 -44.70 -10.72 8.94
CA SER A 387 -45.98 -10.48 8.28
C SER A 387 -46.41 -9.00 8.18
N LEU A 388 -45.53 -8.04 8.54
CA LEU A 388 -45.76 -6.62 8.37
C LEU A 388 -45.42 -6.18 6.97
N SER A 389 -46.23 -5.32 6.34
CA SER A 389 -45.92 -4.74 5.02
C SER A 389 -44.57 -3.98 5.12
N THR A 390 -43.81 -3.98 4.05
CA THR A 390 -42.50 -3.29 3.95
C THR A 390 -42.59 -1.84 4.44
N PHE A 391 -43.66 -1.13 4.11
CA PHE A 391 -43.92 0.25 4.57
C PHE A 391 -44.04 0.33 6.10
N SER A 392 -44.79 -0.62 6.76
CA SER A 392 -44.98 -0.58 8.19
C SER A 392 -43.68 -0.84 8.97
N SER A 393 -42.81 -1.68 8.47
CA SER A 393 -41.49 -1.96 9.08
C SER A 393 -40.55 -0.75 9.01
N HIS A 394 -40.44 -0.10 7.84
CA HIS A 394 -39.71 1.15 7.67
C HIS A 394 -40.28 2.25 8.56
N MET A 395 -41.62 2.44 8.58
CA MET A 395 -42.27 3.47 9.42
C MET A 395 -41.99 3.24 10.90
N THR A 396 -42.07 1.99 11.38
CA THR A 396 -41.72 1.66 12.77
C THR A 396 -40.28 2.02 13.14
N ASN A 397 -39.33 1.78 12.20
CA ASN A 397 -37.91 2.17 12.40
C ASN A 397 -37.76 3.69 12.40
N ILE A 398 -38.38 4.40 11.45
CA ILE A 398 -38.39 5.86 11.37
C ILE A 398 -38.93 6.49 12.65
N ILE A 399 -40.04 6.00 13.18
CA ILE A 399 -40.61 6.47 14.46
C ILE A 399 -39.60 6.29 15.59
N ARG A 400 -38.86 5.19 15.65
CA ARG A 400 -37.84 4.95 16.64
C ARG A 400 -36.66 5.91 16.48
N ILE A 401 -36.23 6.20 15.24
CA ILE A 401 -35.20 7.19 14.92
C ILE A 401 -35.62 8.58 15.39
N LEU A 402 -36.82 9.03 15.01
CA LEU A 402 -37.35 10.36 15.38
C LEU A 402 -37.44 10.59 16.89
N LYS A 403 -37.57 9.54 17.71
CA LYS A 403 -37.58 9.62 19.18
C LYS A 403 -36.19 9.81 19.80
N LYS A 404 -35.10 9.49 19.07
CA LYS A 404 -33.73 9.47 19.61
C LYS A 404 -32.79 10.45 18.94
N VAL A 405 -33.14 10.91 17.76
CA VAL A 405 -32.31 11.78 16.94
C VAL A 405 -32.07 13.14 17.59
N ASN A 406 -30.86 13.67 17.46
CA ASN A 406 -30.45 15.00 17.90
C ASN A 406 -29.58 15.68 16.83
N ASP A 407 -29.07 16.87 17.12
CA ASP A 407 -28.19 17.65 16.23
C ASP A 407 -26.82 17.02 16.00
N ARG A 408 -26.41 16.02 16.78
CA ARG A 408 -25.17 15.25 16.66
C ARG A 408 -25.40 13.85 16.08
N SER A 409 -26.49 13.68 15.34
CA SER A 409 -26.87 12.44 14.70
C SER A 409 -26.66 12.50 13.19
N LEU A 410 -26.19 11.37 12.62
CA LEU A 410 -26.21 11.10 11.19
C LEU A 410 -27.36 10.15 10.87
N VAL A 411 -28.25 10.54 9.95
CA VAL A 411 -29.43 9.77 9.56
C VAL A 411 -29.36 9.40 8.08
N LEU A 412 -29.52 8.13 7.76
CA LEU A 412 -29.42 7.58 6.40
C LEU A 412 -30.71 6.83 6.07
N PHE A 413 -31.45 7.35 5.10
CA PHE A 413 -32.68 6.76 4.63
C PHE A 413 -32.56 6.28 3.19
N ASP A 414 -32.92 5.04 2.94
CA ASP A 414 -33.01 4.51 1.59
C ASP A 414 -34.50 4.37 1.19
N GLU A 415 -34.86 4.91 0.05
CA GLU A 415 -36.21 4.92 -0.51
C GLU A 415 -37.28 5.38 0.52
N LEU A 416 -37.05 6.56 1.12
CA LEU A 416 -37.87 7.09 2.20
C LEU A 416 -39.37 7.10 1.86
N CYS A 417 -40.17 6.44 2.70
CA CYS A 417 -41.61 6.29 2.55
C CYS A 417 -42.08 5.58 1.28
N ALA A 418 -41.24 4.78 0.62
CA ALA A 418 -41.68 3.93 -0.47
C ALA A 418 -42.67 2.84 -0.01
N GLY A 419 -43.46 2.31 -0.93
CA GLY A 419 -44.36 1.19 -0.68
C GLY A 419 -45.79 1.59 -0.18
N THR A 420 -46.16 2.87 -0.33
CA THR A 420 -47.55 3.39 -0.14
C THR A 420 -47.99 4.22 -1.34
N ASP A 421 -49.16 4.85 -1.26
CA ASP A 421 -49.54 5.82 -2.28
C ASP A 421 -48.48 6.90 -2.49
N PRO A 422 -48.05 7.21 -3.73
CA PRO A 422 -46.96 8.13 -4.00
C PRO A 422 -47.19 9.53 -3.43
N THR A 423 -48.41 10.04 -3.44
CA THR A 423 -48.72 11.38 -2.93
C THR A 423 -48.64 11.42 -1.40
N GLU A 424 -49.20 10.40 -0.72
CA GLU A 424 -49.12 10.26 0.72
C GLU A 424 -47.69 10.01 1.17
N GLY A 425 -46.96 9.15 0.43
CA GLY A 425 -45.56 8.85 0.68
C GLY A 425 -44.65 10.08 0.58
N ALA A 426 -44.81 10.88 -0.46
CA ALA A 426 -44.08 12.14 -0.63
C ALA A 426 -44.38 13.15 0.48
N ALA A 427 -45.66 13.32 0.84
CA ALA A 427 -46.05 14.23 1.91
C ALA A 427 -45.48 13.82 3.28
N LEU A 428 -45.50 12.51 3.60
CA LEU A 428 -44.90 11.96 4.83
C LEU A 428 -43.37 12.15 4.81
N ALA A 429 -42.73 11.87 3.70
CA ALA A 429 -41.28 12.03 3.57
C ALA A 429 -40.84 13.48 3.79
N ILE A 430 -41.53 14.46 3.18
CA ILE A 430 -41.27 15.88 3.39
C ILE A 430 -41.43 16.25 4.85
N SER A 431 -42.50 15.79 5.49
CA SER A 431 -42.78 16.07 6.92
C SER A 431 -41.70 15.49 7.83
N ILE A 432 -41.22 14.27 7.55
CA ILE A 432 -40.16 13.61 8.31
C ILE A 432 -38.83 14.35 8.13
N LEU A 433 -38.46 14.68 6.91
CA LEU A 433 -37.24 15.40 6.57
C LEU A 433 -37.24 16.81 7.16
N SER A 434 -38.36 17.53 7.10
CA SER A 434 -38.54 18.84 7.74
C SER A 434 -38.34 18.76 9.25
N ARG A 435 -38.83 17.72 9.91
CA ARG A 435 -38.62 17.49 11.35
C ARG A 435 -37.14 17.24 11.67
N LEU A 436 -36.46 16.42 10.88
CA LEU A 436 -35.03 16.15 11.06
C LEU A 436 -34.18 17.40 10.79
N HIS A 437 -34.55 18.19 9.81
CA HIS A 437 -33.93 19.47 9.52
C HIS A 437 -34.07 20.46 10.73
N LEU A 438 -35.25 20.55 11.33
CA LEU A 438 -35.46 21.33 12.54
C LEU A 438 -34.62 20.83 13.74
N TYR A 439 -34.40 19.53 13.86
CA TYR A 439 -33.53 18.95 14.91
C TYR A 439 -32.04 19.20 14.62
N GLY A 440 -31.68 19.67 13.41
CA GLY A 440 -30.29 19.92 13.00
C GLY A 440 -29.50 18.65 12.72
N ALA A 441 -30.16 17.49 12.59
CA ALA A 441 -29.51 16.23 12.25
C ALA A 441 -28.96 16.26 10.84
N ARG A 442 -27.76 15.66 10.64
CA ARG A 442 -27.19 15.46 9.29
C ARG A 442 -27.91 14.30 8.66
N THR A 443 -28.61 14.59 7.55
CA THR A 443 -29.50 13.58 6.95
C THR A 443 -29.17 13.41 5.49
N MET A 444 -29.04 12.15 5.06
CA MET A 444 -28.95 11.77 3.64
C MET A 444 -30.09 10.80 3.33
N ALA A 445 -30.94 11.15 2.38
CA ALA A 445 -32.12 10.37 2.03
C ALA A 445 -32.15 10.09 0.52
N THR A 446 -32.48 8.88 0.13
CA THR A 446 -32.77 8.56 -1.28
C THR A 446 -34.27 8.53 -1.54
N THR A 447 -34.68 8.90 -2.72
CA THR A 447 -36.09 8.90 -3.08
C THR A 447 -36.29 8.80 -4.61
N HIS A 448 -37.53 8.44 -4.97
CA HIS A 448 -38.02 8.51 -6.34
C HIS A 448 -39.10 9.60 -6.53
N TYR A 449 -39.50 10.28 -5.44
CA TYR A 449 -40.55 11.29 -5.50
C TYR A 449 -40.04 12.61 -6.08
N SER A 450 -40.73 13.14 -7.08
CA SER A 450 -40.43 14.44 -7.71
C SER A 450 -40.64 15.62 -6.75
N GLU A 451 -41.60 15.51 -5.85
CA GLU A 451 -41.92 16.52 -4.83
C GLU A 451 -40.75 16.78 -3.89
N LEU A 452 -39.93 15.76 -3.59
CA LEU A 452 -38.75 15.94 -2.75
C LEU A 452 -37.63 16.69 -3.47
N LYS A 453 -37.56 16.60 -4.81
CA LYS A 453 -36.64 17.44 -5.60
C LYS A 453 -37.00 18.92 -5.46
N VAL A 454 -38.31 19.24 -5.54
CA VAL A 454 -38.84 20.59 -5.36
C VAL A 454 -38.61 21.08 -3.93
N PHE A 455 -38.88 20.22 -2.94
CA PHE A 455 -38.63 20.51 -1.54
C PHE A 455 -37.16 20.93 -1.29
N ALA A 456 -36.20 20.21 -1.88
CA ALA A 456 -34.79 20.56 -1.74
C ALA A 456 -34.41 21.88 -2.44
N LEU A 457 -35.05 22.22 -3.55
CA LEU A 457 -34.81 23.50 -4.23
C LEU A 457 -35.41 24.71 -3.51
N SER A 458 -36.50 24.48 -2.74
CA SER A 458 -37.27 25.54 -2.05
C SER A 458 -36.90 25.73 -0.59
N THR A 459 -36.16 24.82 0.01
CA THR A 459 -35.85 24.83 1.44
C THR A 459 -34.38 25.15 1.68
N PRO A 460 -34.06 26.18 2.45
CA PRO A 460 -32.67 26.50 2.83
C PRO A 460 -31.99 25.33 3.56
N ASP A 461 -30.67 25.17 3.42
CA ASP A 461 -29.86 24.11 4.04
C ASP A 461 -30.24 22.68 3.60
N VAL A 462 -31.02 22.55 2.52
CA VAL A 462 -31.37 21.27 1.88
C VAL A 462 -30.83 21.26 0.47
N GLU A 463 -30.14 20.20 0.06
CA GLU A 463 -29.54 20.12 -1.26
C GLU A 463 -29.96 18.85 -2.00
N ASN A 464 -30.07 18.94 -3.32
CA ASN A 464 -30.28 17.82 -4.20
C ASN A 464 -28.96 17.15 -4.57
N ALA A 465 -29.01 15.85 -4.81
CA ALA A 465 -27.96 15.12 -5.49
C ALA A 465 -28.54 14.07 -6.43
N CYS A 466 -27.78 13.70 -7.44
CA CYS A 466 -28.16 12.57 -8.29
C CYS A 466 -26.99 11.58 -8.46
N CYS A 467 -27.35 10.32 -8.67
CA CYS A 467 -26.42 9.32 -9.18
C CYS A 467 -26.42 9.40 -10.71
N GLU A 468 -25.27 9.75 -11.28
CA GLU A 468 -25.10 9.90 -12.72
C GLU A 468 -25.39 8.59 -13.45
N PHE A 469 -26.17 8.65 -14.52
CA PHE A 469 -26.50 7.51 -15.35
C PHE A 469 -26.20 7.82 -16.81
N ASN A 470 -25.44 6.96 -17.48
CA ASN A 470 -25.15 7.13 -18.90
C ASN A 470 -26.26 6.52 -19.73
N VAL A 471 -27.06 7.37 -20.35
CA VAL A 471 -28.19 6.98 -21.23
C VAL A 471 -27.71 6.36 -22.52
N GLU A 472 -26.49 6.68 -23.01
CA GLU A 472 -25.94 6.11 -24.25
C GLU A 472 -25.55 4.63 -24.07
N THR A 473 -24.96 4.30 -22.94
CA THR A 473 -24.50 2.94 -22.64
C THR A 473 -25.50 2.13 -21.81
N LEU A 474 -26.61 2.73 -21.37
CA LEU A 474 -27.60 2.16 -20.41
C LEU A 474 -26.92 1.64 -19.13
N SER A 475 -25.87 2.30 -18.69
CA SER A 475 -25.12 1.86 -17.52
C SER A 475 -24.95 2.99 -16.52
N PRO A 476 -24.99 2.68 -15.20
CA PRO A 476 -24.69 3.67 -14.18
C PRO A 476 -23.19 4.00 -14.21
N THR A 477 -22.86 5.28 -14.04
CA THR A 477 -21.48 5.71 -13.82
C THR A 477 -21.08 5.61 -12.35
N TYR A 478 -22.04 5.44 -11.45
CA TYR A 478 -21.91 5.43 -9.98
C TYR A 478 -21.33 6.71 -9.38
N ARG A 479 -21.25 7.80 -10.13
CA ARG A 479 -20.81 9.09 -9.62
C ARG A 479 -21.97 9.81 -8.96
N LEU A 480 -21.70 10.41 -7.80
CA LEU A 480 -22.66 11.25 -7.09
C LEU A 480 -22.40 12.72 -7.46
N LEU A 481 -23.43 13.38 -7.99
CA LEU A 481 -23.41 14.80 -8.38
C LEU A 481 -24.28 15.57 -7.39
N ILE A 482 -23.66 16.39 -6.56
CA ILE A 482 -24.38 17.22 -5.56
C ILE A 482 -24.80 18.55 -6.19
N GLY A 483 -26.00 19.03 -5.83
CA GLY A 483 -26.59 20.27 -6.29
C GLY A 483 -27.40 20.15 -7.57
N ILE A 484 -27.64 18.93 -8.05
CA ILE A 484 -28.48 18.65 -9.20
C ILE A 484 -29.48 17.57 -8.80
N PRO A 485 -30.79 17.78 -9.00
CA PRO A 485 -31.78 16.72 -8.93
C PRO A 485 -31.65 15.77 -10.14
N GLY A 486 -31.75 14.47 -9.91
CA GLY A 486 -31.68 13.49 -10.98
C GLY A 486 -32.92 13.51 -11.88
N LYS A 487 -32.70 13.36 -13.20
CA LYS A 487 -33.74 13.16 -14.18
C LYS A 487 -34.25 11.73 -14.15
N SER A 488 -35.53 11.56 -14.41
CA SER A 488 -36.10 10.25 -14.72
C SER A 488 -35.71 9.86 -16.16
N ASN A 489 -35.03 8.71 -16.32
CA ASN A 489 -34.61 8.20 -17.63
C ASN A 489 -35.45 7.01 -18.10
N ALA A 490 -36.64 6.80 -17.49
CA ALA A 490 -37.47 5.61 -17.76
C ALA A 490 -37.80 5.46 -19.23
N PHE A 491 -38.23 6.52 -19.92
CA PHE A 491 -38.56 6.48 -21.34
C PHE A 491 -37.36 6.20 -22.23
N ALA A 492 -36.22 6.87 -21.98
CA ALA A 492 -35.02 6.65 -22.76
C ALA A 492 -34.46 5.23 -22.58
N ILE A 493 -34.54 4.69 -21.36
CA ILE A 493 -34.16 3.30 -21.05
C ILE A 493 -35.11 2.34 -21.76
N SER A 494 -36.44 2.56 -21.69
CA SER A 494 -37.45 1.70 -22.31
C SER A 494 -37.33 1.68 -23.83
N GLU A 495 -37.10 2.83 -24.48
CA GLU A 495 -36.85 2.92 -25.91
C GLU A 495 -35.64 2.09 -26.35
N LYS A 496 -34.54 2.20 -25.64
CA LYS A 496 -33.33 1.43 -25.93
C LYS A 496 -33.45 -0.07 -25.63
N LEU A 497 -34.29 -0.45 -24.69
CA LEU A 497 -34.63 -1.86 -24.40
C LEU A 497 -35.59 -2.44 -25.43
N GLY A 498 -36.12 -1.63 -26.36
CA GLY A 498 -36.92 -2.08 -27.50
C GLY A 498 -38.42 -1.88 -27.31
N LEU A 499 -38.87 -1.08 -26.34
CA LEU A 499 -40.29 -0.68 -26.26
C LEU A 499 -40.65 0.20 -27.47
N GLY A 500 -41.78 -0.09 -28.10
CA GLY A 500 -42.23 0.64 -29.30
C GLY A 500 -42.37 2.16 -29.03
N LYS A 501 -41.97 2.98 -29.99
CA LYS A 501 -42.02 4.44 -29.87
C LYS A 501 -43.44 4.95 -29.68
N ASP A 502 -44.41 4.30 -30.33
CA ASP A 502 -45.83 4.56 -30.21
C ASP A 502 -46.35 4.47 -28.76
N LEU A 503 -45.88 3.42 -28.02
CA LEU A 503 -46.22 3.25 -26.61
C LEU A 503 -45.55 4.32 -25.72
N ILE A 504 -44.33 4.70 -26.07
CA ILE A 504 -43.61 5.76 -25.34
C ILE A 504 -44.24 7.12 -25.55
N GLU A 505 -44.65 7.42 -26.80
CA GLU A 505 -45.37 8.65 -27.12
C GLU A 505 -46.74 8.70 -26.41
N ASP A 506 -47.52 7.61 -26.44
CA ASP A 506 -48.78 7.52 -25.70
C ASP A 506 -48.55 7.73 -24.19
N ALA A 507 -47.50 7.10 -23.61
CA ALA A 507 -47.20 7.28 -22.21
C ALA A 507 -46.82 8.72 -21.85
N LYS A 508 -46.07 9.43 -22.69
CA LYS A 508 -45.75 10.85 -22.54
C LYS A 508 -46.98 11.74 -22.52
N THR A 509 -47.98 11.49 -23.38
CA THR A 509 -49.23 12.29 -23.40
C THR A 509 -50.04 12.16 -22.11
N ARG A 510 -49.74 11.16 -21.26
CA ARG A 510 -50.43 10.91 -19.96
C ARG A 510 -49.74 11.61 -18.78
N ILE A 511 -48.57 12.21 -19.00
CA ILE A 511 -47.87 13.05 -18.00
C ILE A 511 -48.39 14.48 -18.13
N SER A 512 -48.43 15.20 -16.99
CA SER A 512 -48.88 16.59 -17.01
C SER A 512 -47.83 17.50 -17.68
N GLU A 513 -48.23 18.53 -18.40
CA GLU A 513 -47.34 19.49 -19.07
C GLU A 513 -46.39 20.19 -18.06
N ASN A 514 -46.79 20.37 -16.80
CA ASN A 514 -45.96 20.97 -15.77
C ASN A 514 -44.80 20.03 -15.36
N ASP A 515 -45.00 18.74 -15.31
CA ASP A 515 -44.02 17.75 -14.98
C ASP A 515 -42.98 17.59 -16.10
N GLU A 516 -43.40 17.67 -17.35
CA GLU A 516 -42.53 17.58 -18.52
C GLU A 516 -41.61 18.81 -18.62
N ASN A 517 -42.16 20.01 -18.47
CA ASN A 517 -41.37 21.27 -18.46
C ASN A 517 -40.36 21.31 -17.31
N PHE A 518 -40.70 20.77 -16.14
CA PHE A 518 -39.80 20.68 -14.99
C PHE A 518 -38.66 19.67 -15.24
N GLU A 519 -38.93 18.52 -15.80
CA GLU A 519 -37.92 17.50 -16.14
C GLU A 519 -36.96 17.99 -17.25
N ASP A 520 -37.44 18.79 -18.23
CA ASP A 520 -36.58 19.38 -19.26
C ASP A 520 -35.65 20.48 -18.69
N LEU A 521 -36.14 21.33 -17.79
CA LEU A 521 -35.33 22.32 -17.09
C LEU A 521 -34.22 21.62 -16.26
N LEU A 522 -34.54 20.50 -15.58
CA LEU A 522 -33.59 19.70 -14.85
C LEU A 522 -32.50 19.10 -15.76
N ALA A 523 -32.91 18.67 -16.99
CA ALA A 523 -31.94 18.14 -17.96
C ALA A 523 -30.92 19.20 -18.40
N ASP A 524 -31.33 20.42 -18.60
CA ASP A 524 -30.44 21.51 -19.00
C ASP A 524 -29.51 21.93 -17.87
N LEU A 525 -30.01 21.94 -16.64
CA LEU A 525 -29.17 22.17 -15.45
C LEU A 525 -28.11 21.08 -15.26
N GLU A 526 -28.49 19.80 -15.39
CA GLU A 526 -27.56 18.66 -15.30
C GLU A 526 -26.47 18.76 -16.38
N LYS A 527 -26.84 19.04 -17.62
CA LYS A 527 -25.91 19.21 -18.75
C LYS A 527 -24.94 20.35 -18.54
N SER A 528 -25.43 21.49 -18.06
CA SER A 528 -24.60 22.66 -17.79
C SER A 528 -23.60 22.37 -16.69
N ARG A 529 -24.00 21.70 -15.61
CA ARG A 529 -23.13 21.39 -14.50
C ARG A 529 -22.11 20.31 -14.83
N VAL A 530 -22.47 19.25 -15.55
CA VAL A 530 -21.51 18.27 -16.07
C VAL A 530 -20.41 18.94 -16.90
N THR A 531 -20.78 19.98 -17.66
CA THR A 531 -19.80 20.78 -18.40
C THR A 531 -18.89 21.55 -17.46
N ILE A 532 -19.46 22.23 -16.44
CA ILE A 532 -18.72 22.99 -15.41
C ILE A 532 -17.78 22.07 -14.63
N GLU A 533 -18.23 20.87 -14.25
CA GLU A 533 -17.37 19.92 -13.52
C GLU A 533 -16.19 19.42 -14.36
N LYS A 534 -16.40 19.19 -15.66
CA LYS A 534 -15.31 18.83 -16.58
C LYS A 534 -14.29 19.95 -16.69
N GLU A 535 -14.76 21.18 -16.87
CA GLU A 535 -13.89 22.36 -16.91
C GLU A 535 -13.13 22.57 -15.58
N GLN A 536 -13.81 22.39 -14.45
CA GLN A 536 -13.19 22.46 -13.13
C GLN A 536 -12.13 21.38 -12.92
N ALA A 537 -12.36 20.17 -13.39
CA ALA A 537 -11.37 19.08 -13.33
C ALA A 537 -10.14 19.41 -14.19
N GLU A 538 -10.32 20.02 -15.37
CA GLU A 538 -9.23 20.49 -16.21
C GLU A 538 -8.45 21.63 -15.55
N ILE A 539 -9.15 22.61 -14.96
CA ILE A 539 -8.52 23.71 -14.20
C ILE A 539 -7.69 23.16 -13.04
N ASN A 540 -8.21 22.21 -12.28
CA ASN A 540 -7.48 21.59 -11.17
C ASN A 540 -6.23 20.84 -11.66
N ARG A 541 -6.31 20.17 -12.81
CA ARG A 541 -5.16 19.52 -13.43
C ARG A 541 -4.09 20.53 -13.85
N TYR A 542 -4.49 21.62 -14.52
CA TYR A 542 -3.55 22.68 -14.89
C TYR A 542 -2.94 23.35 -13.66
N LYS A 543 -3.71 23.54 -12.60
CA LYS A 543 -3.20 24.10 -11.33
C LYS A 543 -2.12 23.20 -10.71
N GLN A 544 -2.30 21.90 -10.71
CA GLN A 544 -1.28 20.94 -10.23
C GLN A 544 -0.03 20.96 -11.12
N GLU A 545 -0.21 21.03 -12.43
CA GLU A 545 0.90 21.12 -13.38
C GLU A 545 1.70 22.42 -13.20
N ILE A 546 1.02 23.54 -13.03
CA ILE A 546 1.65 24.84 -12.74
C ILE A 546 2.42 24.78 -11.42
N GLN A 547 1.84 24.17 -10.38
CA GLN A 547 2.50 24.03 -9.09
C GLN A 547 3.79 23.18 -9.20
N SER A 548 3.74 22.07 -9.91
CA SER A 548 4.89 21.19 -10.12
C SER A 548 6.00 21.87 -10.96
N LEU A 549 5.59 22.66 -11.94
CA LEU A 549 6.53 23.45 -12.75
C LEU A 549 7.20 24.55 -11.92
N LYS A 550 6.45 25.19 -11.02
CA LYS A 550 6.98 26.21 -10.11
C LYS A 550 8.03 25.61 -9.18
N GLU A 551 7.75 24.50 -8.56
CA GLU A 551 8.69 23.79 -7.68
C GLU A 551 9.97 23.36 -8.42
N ARG A 552 9.83 22.89 -9.67
CA ARG A 552 10.99 22.57 -10.52
C ARG A 552 11.82 23.79 -10.89
N LEU A 553 11.18 24.93 -11.11
CA LEU A 553 11.87 26.20 -11.37
C LEU A 553 12.63 26.68 -10.13
N GLU A 554 12.01 26.64 -8.96
CA GLU A 554 12.65 26.98 -7.69
C GLU A 554 13.89 26.12 -7.43
N GLN A 555 13.77 24.80 -7.58
CA GLN A 555 14.92 23.89 -7.44
C GLN A 555 16.04 24.16 -8.46
N LYS A 556 15.69 24.56 -9.70
CA LYS A 556 16.70 24.94 -10.69
C LYS A 556 17.38 26.25 -10.34
N GLN A 557 16.60 27.21 -9.81
CA GLN A 557 17.12 28.50 -9.36
C GLN A 557 18.12 28.31 -8.23
N GLU A 558 17.76 27.53 -7.21
CA GLU A 558 18.65 27.20 -6.08
C GLU A 558 19.96 26.53 -6.54
N LYS A 559 19.87 25.59 -7.49
CA LYS A 559 21.06 24.93 -8.04
C LYS A 559 21.94 25.92 -8.82
N LEU A 560 21.36 26.87 -9.56
CA LEU A 560 22.08 27.91 -10.27
C LEU A 560 22.77 28.88 -9.32
N ASP A 561 22.09 29.30 -8.26
CA ASP A 561 22.63 30.18 -7.25
C ASP A 561 23.77 29.52 -6.46
N ALA A 562 23.59 28.25 -6.07
CA ALA A 562 24.66 27.47 -5.44
C ALA A 562 25.89 27.28 -6.35
N SER A 563 25.68 27.05 -7.67
CA SER A 563 26.75 26.95 -8.64
C SER A 563 27.48 28.28 -8.85
N ARG A 564 26.73 29.40 -8.90
CA ARG A 564 27.26 30.75 -8.98
C ARG A 564 28.13 31.08 -7.77
N ASP A 565 27.65 30.77 -6.57
CA ASP A 565 28.37 31.04 -5.33
C ASP A 565 29.65 30.20 -5.22
N LYS A 566 29.62 28.97 -5.73
CA LYS A 566 30.82 28.13 -5.84
C LYS A 566 31.85 28.74 -6.80
N ILE A 567 31.41 29.13 -8.00
CA ILE A 567 32.32 29.76 -9.00
C ILE A 567 32.92 31.05 -8.46
N LEU A 568 32.14 31.89 -7.76
CA LEU A 568 32.66 33.11 -7.13
C LEU A 568 33.66 32.81 -6.02
N ARG A 569 33.41 31.77 -5.22
CA ARG A 569 34.35 31.34 -4.16
C ARG A 569 35.67 30.85 -4.76
N ASP A 570 35.59 29.96 -5.75
CA ASP A 570 36.76 29.41 -6.44
C ASP A 570 37.57 30.54 -7.13
N ALA A 571 36.89 31.53 -7.74
CA ALA A 571 37.56 32.70 -8.36
C ALA A 571 38.25 33.60 -7.33
N ASN A 572 37.63 33.82 -6.16
CA ASN A 572 38.23 34.60 -5.08
C ASN A 572 39.42 33.90 -4.43
N GLU A 573 39.35 32.59 -4.26
CA GLU A 573 40.48 31.78 -3.78
C GLU A 573 41.66 31.81 -4.73
N GLU A 574 41.40 31.71 -6.04
CA GLU A 574 42.44 31.83 -7.06
C GLU A 574 43.07 33.23 -7.11
N ALA A 575 42.23 34.29 -7.02
CA ALA A 575 42.72 35.67 -6.93
C ALA A 575 43.59 35.89 -5.69
N PHE A 576 43.19 35.36 -4.54
CA PHE A 576 43.95 35.44 -3.30
C PHE A 576 45.29 34.69 -3.42
N ARG A 577 45.31 33.52 -4.10
CA ARG A 577 46.55 32.76 -4.35
C ARG A 577 47.51 33.56 -5.21
N ILE A 578 47.02 34.17 -6.28
CA ILE A 578 47.83 35.00 -7.21
C ILE A 578 48.41 36.19 -6.48
N LEU A 579 47.61 36.89 -5.65
CA LEU A 579 48.07 38.02 -4.86
C LEU A 579 49.13 37.62 -3.82
N LYS A 580 48.96 36.43 -3.21
CA LYS A 580 49.95 35.92 -2.25
C LYS A 580 51.27 35.58 -2.92
N GLU A 581 51.21 34.88 -4.09
CA GLU A 581 52.43 34.59 -4.91
C GLU A 581 53.12 35.88 -5.36
N ALA A 582 52.37 36.89 -5.76
CA ALA A 582 52.92 38.22 -6.14
C ALA A 582 53.59 38.92 -4.96
N LYS A 583 52.97 38.84 -3.77
CA LYS A 583 53.55 39.39 -2.52
C LYS A 583 54.83 38.66 -2.15
N ASP A 584 54.84 37.33 -2.18
CA ASP A 584 56.05 36.55 -1.83
C ASP A 584 57.23 36.85 -2.78
N VAL A 585 56.94 37.02 -4.08
CA VAL A 585 57.94 37.47 -5.07
C VAL A 585 58.42 38.88 -4.79
N ALA A 586 57.58 39.81 -4.41
CA ALA A 586 57.94 41.17 -4.04
C ALA A 586 58.84 41.20 -2.78
N ASP A 587 58.46 40.44 -1.77
CA ASP A 587 59.20 40.34 -0.51
C ASP A 587 60.60 39.70 -0.72
N GLU A 588 60.65 38.66 -1.59
CA GLU A 588 61.93 38.03 -2.00
C GLU A 588 62.82 39.05 -2.74
N THR A 589 62.23 39.83 -3.63
CA THR A 589 62.96 40.85 -4.40
C THR A 589 63.49 41.97 -3.49
N ILE A 590 62.70 42.43 -2.53
CA ILE A 590 63.07 43.43 -1.52
C ILE A 590 64.21 42.92 -0.65
N ARG A 591 64.11 41.64 -0.18
CA ARG A 591 65.20 41.03 0.61
C ARG A 591 66.50 40.95 -0.20
N ASN A 592 66.42 40.53 -1.44
CA ASN A 592 67.58 40.44 -2.30
C ASN A 592 68.18 41.85 -2.59
N PHE A 593 67.34 42.84 -2.82
CA PHE A 593 67.79 44.24 -2.99
C PHE A 593 68.45 44.80 -1.74
N ASN A 594 67.93 44.56 -0.56
CA ASN A 594 68.51 44.95 0.72
C ASN A 594 69.84 44.24 1.04
N LYS A 595 69.97 42.99 0.61
CA LYS A 595 71.19 42.20 0.75
C LYS A 595 72.32 42.64 -0.15
N TYR A 596 72.04 43.12 -1.34
CA TYR A 596 73.04 43.63 -2.33
C TYR A 596 73.26 45.11 -2.21
N GLY A 597 72.36 45.88 -1.59
CA GLY A 597 72.54 47.34 -1.42
C GLY A 597 73.54 47.81 -0.35
N LYS A 598 74.12 46.86 0.42
CA LYS A 598 75.14 47.17 1.49
C LYS A 598 76.59 46.78 1.19
N ALA A 599 76.89 46.24 0.01
CA ALA A 599 78.29 45.98 -0.39
C ALA A 599 78.40 46.18 -1.92
N ASN A 600 79.53 46.82 -2.38
CA ASN A 600 79.91 47.06 -3.81
C ASN A 600 79.62 45.81 -4.68
N ALA A 601 78.34 45.58 -5.02
CA ALA A 601 77.96 44.43 -5.88
C ALA A 601 78.14 44.80 -7.34
N PRO A 602 78.78 43.95 -8.18
CA PRO A 602 78.91 44.21 -9.59
C PRO A 602 77.58 44.32 -10.28
N MET A 603 77.45 45.33 -11.17
CA MET A 603 76.20 45.62 -11.90
C MET A 603 75.64 44.44 -12.71
N SER A 604 76.41 43.37 -12.94
CA SER A 604 76.01 42.14 -13.57
C SER A 604 75.11 41.22 -12.73
N GLU A 605 75.16 41.33 -11.41
CA GLU A 605 74.27 40.56 -10.53
C GLU A 605 72.90 41.17 -10.39
N MET A 606 72.86 42.50 -10.37
CA MET A 606 71.55 43.24 -10.41
C MET A 606 70.80 43.02 -11.72
N GLU A 607 71.53 42.89 -12.80
CA GLU A 607 70.92 42.61 -14.09
C GLU A 607 70.43 41.16 -14.22
N LYS A 608 71.09 40.21 -13.55
CA LYS A 608 70.62 38.81 -13.45
C LYS A 608 69.33 38.73 -12.69
N GLU A 609 69.17 39.43 -11.56
CA GLU A 609 67.93 39.43 -10.77
C GLU A 609 66.78 40.13 -11.50
N ARG A 610 67.09 41.20 -12.22
CA ARG A 610 66.13 41.90 -13.08
C ARG A 610 65.63 41.00 -14.22
N THR A 611 66.47 40.19 -14.76
CA THR A 611 66.15 39.22 -15.79
C THR A 611 65.34 38.08 -15.23
N ARG A 612 65.67 37.61 -14.03
CA ARG A 612 64.94 36.54 -13.30
C ARG A 612 63.51 36.99 -12.96
N LEU A 613 63.34 38.25 -12.57
CA LEU A 613 62.04 38.85 -12.30
C LEU A 613 61.20 38.94 -13.57
N ARG A 614 61.85 39.38 -14.65
CA ARG A 614 61.18 39.46 -15.95
C ARG A 614 60.78 38.11 -16.52
N ASP A 615 61.58 37.06 -16.28
CA ASP A 615 61.25 35.70 -16.68
C ASP A 615 60.13 35.08 -15.84
N LYS A 616 60.09 35.35 -14.51
CA LYS A 616 58.98 34.96 -13.65
C LYS A 616 57.67 35.69 -14.05
N MET A 617 57.72 37.00 -14.35
CA MET A 617 56.55 37.75 -14.85
C MET A 617 56.05 37.21 -16.23
N ASN A 618 56.99 36.94 -17.13
CA ASN A 618 56.68 36.38 -18.46
C ASN A 618 56.09 34.96 -18.33
N ALA A 619 56.55 34.14 -17.39
CA ALA A 619 56.01 32.81 -17.11
C ALA A 619 54.61 32.86 -16.53
N SER A 620 54.34 33.84 -15.64
CA SER A 620 52.95 34.07 -15.10
C SER A 620 52.01 34.60 -16.18
N GLN A 621 52.48 35.49 -17.02
CA GLN A 621 51.74 36.04 -18.17
C GLN A 621 51.45 34.97 -19.24
N LYS A 622 52.39 34.03 -19.43
CA LYS A 622 52.16 32.85 -20.30
C LYS A 622 51.17 31.87 -19.75
N LYS A 623 51.18 31.60 -18.43
CA LYS A 623 50.17 30.78 -17.75
C LYS A 623 48.75 31.39 -17.84
N LEU A 624 48.62 32.72 -17.70
CA LEU A 624 47.35 33.43 -17.88
C LEU A 624 46.86 33.41 -19.34
N ALA A 625 47.82 33.47 -20.32
CA ALA A 625 47.50 33.41 -21.73
C ALA A 625 47.12 31.97 -22.17
N ASP A 626 47.74 30.96 -21.62
CA ASP A 626 47.44 29.56 -21.89
C ASP A 626 46.10 29.12 -21.26
N GLN A 627 45.69 29.65 -20.09
CA GLN A 627 44.34 29.47 -19.52
C GLN A 627 43.25 30.14 -20.37
N LYS A 628 43.52 31.28 -21.00
CA LYS A 628 42.58 31.90 -21.96
C LYS A 628 42.47 31.14 -23.27
N LYS A 629 43.48 30.41 -23.70
CA LYS A 629 43.47 29.61 -24.93
C LYS A 629 42.70 28.30 -24.80
N ASN A 630 42.58 27.73 -23.59
CA ASN A 630 41.81 26.51 -23.34
C ASN A 630 40.30 26.76 -23.20
N ALA A 631 39.83 28.02 -23.21
CA ALA A 631 38.41 28.40 -23.03
C ALA A 631 37.67 28.67 -24.37
N VAL A 632 38.33 28.59 -25.52
CA VAL A 632 37.66 28.81 -26.81
C VAL A 632 37.72 27.50 -27.62
N PRO A 633 36.62 26.78 -27.81
CA PRO A 633 36.58 25.66 -28.75
C PRO A 633 36.84 26.20 -30.17
N ASN A 634 37.77 25.55 -30.90
CA ASN A 634 38.08 25.90 -32.28
C ASN A 634 36.83 25.60 -33.13
N HIS A 635 36.01 26.63 -33.39
CA HIS A 635 34.81 26.48 -34.22
C HIS A 635 34.98 27.24 -35.54
N LYS A 636 34.39 26.73 -36.62
CA LYS A 636 34.38 27.42 -37.94
C LYS A 636 33.34 28.57 -37.85
N VAL A 637 33.83 29.79 -37.95
CA VAL A 637 32.96 30.96 -38.06
C VAL A 637 32.12 30.84 -39.34
N PRO A 638 30.81 31.03 -39.29
CA PRO A 638 29.93 30.93 -40.46
C PRO A 638 30.28 31.97 -41.51
N LYS A 639 30.62 31.51 -42.72
CA LYS A 639 31.01 32.40 -43.82
C LYS A 639 29.83 33.07 -44.53
N LYS A 640 28.61 32.51 -44.40
CA LYS A 640 27.38 33.11 -44.93
C LYS A 640 26.27 32.79 -43.94
N LEU A 641 25.56 33.80 -43.44
CA LEU A 641 24.39 33.69 -42.60
C LEU A 641 23.20 34.28 -43.35
N GLN A 642 22.04 33.63 -43.20
CA GLN A 642 20.77 34.18 -43.71
C GLN A 642 19.86 34.52 -42.53
N ILE A 643 18.94 35.44 -42.74
CA ILE A 643 17.93 35.77 -41.75
C ILE A 643 16.99 34.53 -41.58
N GLY A 644 16.91 34.03 -40.40
CA GLY A 644 16.15 32.80 -40.08
C GLY A 644 17.03 31.61 -39.77
N ASP A 645 18.34 31.65 -39.95
CA ASP A 645 19.26 30.56 -39.62
C ASP A 645 19.27 30.30 -38.10
N THR A 646 19.28 29.00 -37.74
CA THR A 646 19.42 28.63 -36.35
C THR A 646 20.91 28.58 -35.97
N VAL A 647 21.25 29.38 -34.97
CA VAL A 647 22.65 29.54 -34.52
C VAL A 647 22.71 29.28 -33.00
N LYS A 648 23.87 28.81 -32.56
CA LYS A 648 24.20 28.68 -31.14
C LYS A 648 25.16 29.82 -30.77
N VAL A 649 24.79 30.63 -29.79
CA VAL A 649 25.66 31.69 -29.23
C VAL A 649 26.58 31.01 -28.20
N ILE A 650 27.88 31.04 -28.43
CA ILE A 650 28.87 30.29 -27.63
C ILE A 650 29.00 30.91 -26.24
N SER A 651 29.12 32.22 -26.14
CA SER A 651 29.26 32.97 -24.89
C SER A 651 28.10 32.74 -23.92
N MET A 652 26.88 32.51 -24.45
CA MET A 652 25.67 32.33 -23.66
C MET A 652 25.19 30.90 -23.61
N ASN A 653 25.78 30.01 -24.42
CA ASN A 653 25.39 28.60 -24.60
C ASN A 653 23.90 28.41 -24.93
N LEU A 654 23.31 29.34 -25.66
CA LEU A 654 21.89 29.40 -26.02
C LEU A 654 21.73 29.26 -27.54
N LYS A 655 20.65 28.59 -27.96
CA LYS A 655 20.21 28.55 -29.36
C LYS A 655 19.34 29.78 -29.64
N GLY A 656 19.55 30.40 -30.83
CA GLY A 656 18.75 31.52 -31.30
C GLY A 656 18.63 31.52 -32.80
N THR A 657 17.79 32.40 -33.33
CA THR A 657 17.55 32.57 -34.76
C THR A 657 18.12 33.92 -35.21
N VAL A 658 18.86 33.93 -36.32
CA VAL A 658 19.41 35.15 -36.89
C VAL A 658 18.31 36.10 -37.35
N HIS A 659 18.31 37.31 -36.82
CA HIS A 659 17.29 38.31 -37.13
C HIS A 659 17.77 39.40 -38.09
N THR A 660 19.06 39.74 -38.07
CA THR A 660 19.67 40.69 -39.00
C THR A 660 20.97 40.13 -39.55
N LEU A 661 21.38 40.59 -40.75
CA LEU A 661 22.71 40.25 -41.31
C LEU A 661 23.82 41.03 -40.58
N PRO A 662 25.06 40.48 -40.50
CA PRO A 662 26.19 41.12 -39.84
C PRO A 662 26.50 42.49 -40.42
N ASN A 663 26.77 43.48 -39.57
CA ASN A 663 27.24 44.79 -39.98
C ASN A 663 28.74 44.76 -40.35
N ALA A 664 29.32 45.89 -40.75
CA ALA A 664 30.76 46.02 -41.14
C ALA A 664 31.73 45.63 -40.01
N LYS A 665 31.28 45.55 -38.73
CA LYS A 665 32.03 45.10 -37.54
C LYS A 665 31.80 43.63 -37.18
N GLY A 666 30.91 42.95 -37.91
CA GLY A 666 30.55 41.58 -37.66
C GLY A 666 29.47 41.36 -36.61
N ASP A 667 28.76 42.42 -36.15
CA ASP A 667 27.70 42.30 -35.15
C ASP A 667 26.34 42.15 -35.83
N LEU A 668 25.49 41.27 -35.24
CA LEU A 668 24.16 40.98 -35.73
C LEU A 668 23.20 40.71 -34.55
N TYR A 669 21.91 40.87 -34.76
CA TYR A 669 20.91 40.56 -33.80
C TYR A 669 20.46 39.11 -33.93
N VAL A 670 20.51 38.38 -32.80
CA VAL A 670 20.04 37.00 -32.67
C VAL A 670 18.87 36.96 -31.69
N GLN A 671 17.78 36.37 -32.11
CA GLN A 671 16.59 36.17 -31.31
C GLN A 671 16.73 34.89 -30.53
N MET A 672 16.81 34.93 -29.20
CA MET A 672 16.87 33.80 -28.29
C MET A 672 15.62 33.76 -27.44
N GLY A 673 14.60 32.98 -27.86
CA GLY A 673 13.27 33.01 -27.24
C GLY A 673 12.59 34.37 -27.32
N ILE A 674 12.33 35.03 -26.20
CA ILE A 674 11.67 36.35 -26.12
C ILE A 674 12.71 37.49 -26.22
N LEU A 675 13.98 37.20 -26.01
CA LEU A 675 15.05 38.21 -25.96
C LEU A 675 15.77 38.33 -27.31
N ARG A 676 16.06 39.56 -27.73
CA ARG A 676 16.88 39.86 -28.88
C ARG A 676 18.19 40.50 -28.41
N SER A 677 19.32 39.87 -28.71
CA SER A 677 20.65 40.33 -28.29
C SER A 677 21.53 40.63 -29.47
N LEU A 678 22.39 41.64 -29.35
CA LEU A 678 23.45 41.93 -30.30
C LEU A 678 24.65 41.01 -30.03
N VAL A 679 25.03 40.21 -30.99
CA VAL A 679 26.10 39.20 -30.88
C VAL A 679 27.04 39.31 -32.07
N ASN A 680 28.34 39.06 -31.83
CA ASN A 680 29.31 39.06 -32.92
C ASN A 680 29.33 37.73 -33.64
N ILE A 681 29.54 37.74 -34.97
CA ILE A 681 29.58 36.57 -35.83
C ILE A 681 30.59 35.52 -35.36
N ASN A 682 31.69 35.93 -34.73
CA ASN A 682 32.72 35.06 -34.19
C ASN A 682 32.24 34.26 -32.96
N ASP A 683 31.13 34.64 -32.37
CA ASP A 683 30.53 34.00 -31.21
C ASP A 683 29.36 33.04 -31.58
N LEU A 684 29.23 32.76 -32.88
CA LEU A 684 28.13 31.96 -33.44
C LEU A 684 28.59 30.69 -34.07
N ILE A 685 27.86 29.60 -33.84
CA ILE A 685 27.95 28.34 -34.59
C ILE A 685 26.63 28.12 -35.30
N LEU A 686 26.68 27.92 -36.63
CA LEU A 686 25.50 27.51 -37.39
C LEU A 686 25.13 26.08 -37.04
N ILE A 687 23.88 25.84 -36.76
CA ILE A 687 23.33 24.50 -36.52
C ILE A 687 22.63 24.09 -37.83
N ASP A 688 23.27 23.24 -38.63
CA ASP A 688 22.61 22.59 -39.76
C ASP A 688 21.64 21.55 -39.19
N GLU A 689 20.37 21.91 -39.16
CA GLU A 689 19.29 20.92 -39.05
C GLU A 689 18.93 20.56 -40.50
N ASP A 690 19.17 19.33 -40.92
CA ASP A 690 18.62 18.77 -42.14
C ASP A 690 17.08 18.91 -42.05
N SER A 691 16.54 19.94 -42.70
CA SER A 691 15.11 20.20 -42.79
C SER A 691 14.60 19.71 -44.15
N PRO A 692 13.56 18.87 -44.16
CA PRO A 692 12.78 18.70 -45.40
C PRO A 692 12.02 20.00 -45.69
N MET A 693 12.13 20.45 -46.92
CA MET A 693 11.48 21.60 -47.53
C MET A 693 10.03 21.83 -47.07
N MET A 694 9.73 22.99 -46.58
CA MET A 694 8.38 23.53 -46.54
C MET A 694 8.06 24.35 -47.79
N SER A 695 7.21 23.84 -48.64
CA SER A 695 6.44 24.63 -49.62
C SER A 695 5.23 25.23 -48.91
N GLY A 696 5.01 26.55 -49.13
CA GLY A 696 3.97 27.31 -48.48
C GLY A 696 2.55 26.86 -48.77
N ALA A 697 1.73 26.82 -47.75
CA ALA A 697 0.28 26.93 -47.87
C ALA A 697 -0.29 27.55 -46.59
N LYS A 698 -1.29 28.40 -46.80
CA LYS A 698 -2.00 29.28 -45.86
C LYS A 698 -2.59 28.55 -44.66
N ALA A 699 -2.52 29.21 -43.52
CA ALA A 699 -3.15 28.82 -42.26
C ALA A 699 -4.66 28.64 -42.36
N ASN A 700 -5.17 27.43 -42.01
CA ASN A 700 -6.53 27.27 -41.50
C ASN A 700 -6.45 26.67 -40.11
N LYS A 701 -7.02 27.40 -39.16
CA LYS A 701 -7.17 27.01 -37.75
C LYS A 701 -8.14 25.85 -37.64
N THR A 702 -7.65 24.68 -37.30
CA THR A 702 -8.48 23.60 -36.71
C THR A 702 -7.67 22.89 -35.63
N GLY A 703 -8.33 22.63 -34.49
CA GLY A 703 -7.74 22.22 -33.21
C GLY A 703 -7.09 20.82 -33.12
N ALA A 704 -6.67 20.24 -34.24
CA ALA A 704 -6.07 18.90 -34.30
C ALA A 704 -4.57 18.84 -34.02
N GLY A 705 -3.87 19.97 -34.00
CA GLY A 705 -2.41 20.01 -33.85
C GLY A 705 -1.91 19.80 -32.41
N LYS A 706 -2.73 20.01 -31.39
CA LYS A 706 -2.34 19.85 -29.97
C LYS A 706 -2.41 18.41 -29.46
N ILE A 707 -3.17 17.55 -30.10
CA ILE A 707 -3.33 16.14 -29.68
C ILE A 707 -2.15 15.28 -30.15
N ARG A 708 -1.46 15.67 -31.22
CA ARG A 708 -0.34 14.88 -31.79
C ARG A 708 0.95 14.91 -30.96
N MET A 709 1.24 16.00 -30.27
CA MET A 709 2.49 16.12 -29.47
C MET A 709 2.44 15.44 -28.11
N SER A 710 1.28 15.12 -27.55
CA SER A 710 1.17 14.47 -26.24
C SER A 710 1.23 12.94 -26.32
N LYS A 711 0.92 12.32 -27.48
CA LYS A 711 0.94 10.87 -27.66
C LYS A 711 2.33 10.31 -27.97
N SER A 712 3.19 11.07 -28.65
CA SER A 712 4.53 10.61 -29.01
C SER A 712 5.49 10.47 -27.80
N ALA A 713 5.20 11.12 -26.68
CA ALA A 713 6.00 11.05 -25.45
C ALA A 713 5.61 9.91 -24.50
N THR A 714 4.55 9.15 -24.80
CA THR A 714 3.97 8.17 -23.86
C THR A 714 3.83 6.75 -24.39
N ILE A 715 4.10 6.51 -25.68
CA ILE A 715 3.98 5.16 -26.24
C ILE A 715 5.28 4.40 -26.05
N SER A 716 5.19 3.26 -25.34
CA SER A 716 6.32 2.33 -25.22
C SER A 716 6.67 1.74 -26.58
N PRO A 717 7.97 1.64 -26.97
CA PRO A 717 8.40 0.98 -28.19
C PRO A 717 8.23 -0.55 -28.13
N GLU A 718 7.67 -1.08 -27.04
CA GLU A 718 7.43 -2.51 -26.82
C GLU A 718 6.01 -2.78 -26.33
N ILE A 719 5.39 -3.84 -26.91
CA ILE A 719 4.13 -4.40 -26.43
C ILE A 719 4.31 -5.86 -26.01
N ASN A 720 3.77 -6.24 -24.85
CA ASN A 720 3.82 -7.61 -24.34
C ASN A 720 2.46 -8.29 -24.47
N LEU A 721 2.42 -9.39 -25.23
CA LEU A 721 1.23 -10.19 -25.53
C LEU A 721 1.25 -11.56 -24.83
N ILE A 722 2.24 -11.86 -24.00
CA ILE A 722 2.35 -13.16 -23.30
C ILE A 722 1.15 -13.36 -22.37
N GLY A 723 0.56 -14.55 -22.43
CA GLY A 723 -0.59 -14.91 -21.59
C GLY A 723 -1.95 -14.44 -22.11
N LYS A 724 -2.00 -13.81 -23.29
CA LYS A 724 -3.26 -13.42 -23.96
C LYS A 724 -3.73 -14.52 -24.90
N THR A 725 -5.04 -14.57 -25.13
CA THR A 725 -5.61 -15.37 -26.24
C THR A 725 -5.28 -14.74 -27.58
N THR A 726 -5.33 -15.50 -28.68
CA THR A 726 -5.02 -14.99 -30.02
C THR A 726 -5.87 -13.78 -30.42
N ASP A 727 -7.15 -13.81 -30.10
CA ASP A 727 -8.09 -12.74 -30.45
C ASP A 727 -7.86 -11.47 -29.63
N GLU A 728 -7.61 -11.62 -28.33
CA GLU A 728 -7.25 -10.50 -27.44
C GLU A 728 -5.92 -9.87 -27.84
N ALA A 729 -4.92 -10.71 -28.22
CA ALA A 729 -3.60 -10.25 -28.62
C ALA A 729 -3.68 -9.44 -29.93
N ILE A 730 -4.48 -9.87 -30.90
CA ILE A 730 -4.68 -9.16 -32.17
C ILE A 730 -5.41 -7.85 -31.94
N ALA A 731 -6.46 -7.80 -31.11
CA ALA A 731 -7.17 -6.56 -30.81
C ALA A 731 -6.30 -5.51 -30.09
N LEU A 732 -5.41 -5.95 -29.20
CA LEU A 732 -4.44 -5.07 -28.54
C LEU A 732 -3.35 -4.59 -29.49
N LEU A 733 -2.87 -5.49 -30.35
CA LEU A 733 -1.84 -5.19 -31.34
C LEU A 733 -2.33 -4.20 -32.38
N ASP A 734 -3.55 -4.32 -32.85
CA ASP A 734 -4.20 -3.41 -33.80
C ASP A 734 -4.16 -1.97 -33.30
N LYS A 735 -4.69 -1.75 -32.10
CA LYS A 735 -4.68 -0.43 -31.47
C LYS A 735 -3.28 0.10 -31.22
N TYR A 736 -2.36 -0.75 -30.80
CA TYR A 736 -0.99 -0.36 -30.52
C TYR A 736 -0.23 0.05 -31.78
N LEU A 737 -0.36 -0.69 -32.89
CA LEU A 737 0.29 -0.37 -34.15
C LEU A 737 -0.23 0.93 -34.77
N ASP A 738 -1.51 1.22 -34.66
CA ASP A 738 -2.07 2.49 -35.08
C ASP A 738 -1.53 3.66 -34.27
N ASP A 739 -1.46 3.49 -32.94
CA ASP A 739 -0.93 4.50 -32.04
C ASP A 739 0.60 4.70 -32.27
N ALA A 740 1.35 3.63 -32.50
CA ALA A 740 2.79 3.67 -32.77
C ALA A 740 3.10 4.34 -34.13
N TYR A 741 2.32 4.02 -35.16
CA TYR A 741 2.45 4.65 -36.48
C TYR A 741 2.12 6.15 -36.44
N LEU A 742 1.03 6.53 -35.74
CA LEU A 742 0.64 7.94 -35.54
C LEU A 742 1.69 8.72 -34.71
N SER A 743 2.46 8.03 -33.91
CA SER A 743 3.53 8.62 -33.09
C SER A 743 4.88 8.63 -33.79
N HIS A 744 4.95 8.21 -35.06
CA HIS A 744 6.15 8.16 -35.90
C HIS A 744 7.31 7.34 -35.31
N LEU A 745 6.98 6.21 -34.63
CA LEU A 745 8.01 5.25 -34.22
C LEU A 745 8.53 4.53 -35.47
N GLY A 746 9.84 4.44 -35.62
CA GLY A 746 10.45 3.78 -36.79
C GLY A 746 10.34 2.25 -36.72
N SER A 747 10.35 1.68 -35.52
CA SER A 747 10.13 0.25 -35.28
C SER A 747 9.52 0.00 -33.92
N VAL A 748 8.86 -1.14 -33.77
CA VAL A 748 8.25 -1.59 -32.51
C VAL A 748 8.56 -3.05 -32.23
N ARG A 749 8.65 -3.39 -30.96
CA ARG A 749 8.97 -4.71 -30.46
C ARG A 749 7.71 -5.39 -29.91
N ILE A 750 7.35 -6.55 -30.44
CA ILE A 750 6.15 -7.31 -30.09
C ILE A 750 6.57 -8.61 -29.42
N VAL A 751 6.33 -8.71 -28.11
CA VAL A 751 6.72 -9.86 -27.28
C VAL A 751 5.53 -10.83 -27.19
N HIS A 752 5.66 -12.01 -27.80
CA HIS A 752 4.62 -13.05 -27.83
C HIS A 752 5.04 -14.37 -27.17
N GLY A 753 6.32 -14.47 -26.77
CA GLY A 753 6.87 -15.66 -26.11
C GLY A 753 7.18 -16.81 -27.06
N LYS A 754 7.95 -17.79 -26.55
CA LYS A 754 8.42 -18.97 -27.32
C LYS A 754 7.44 -20.14 -27.32
N GLY A 755 6.32 -20.14 -26.56
CA GLY A 755 5.35 -21.23 -26.35
C GLY A 755 5.03 -22.10 -27.59
N THR A 756 3.79 -22.50 -27.75
CA THR A 756 3.35 -23.36 -28.91
C THR A 756 3.45 -22.69 -30.27
N GLY A 757 3.79 -21.40 -30.33
CA GLY A 757 3.88 -20.63 -31.57
C GLY A 757 2.54 -20.09 -32.09
N ALA A 758 1.42 -20.36 -31.40
CA ALA A 758 0.08 -19.89 -31.83
C ALA A 758 0.01 -18.36 -31.89
N LEU A 759 0.46 -17.68 -30.82
CA LEU A 759 0.53 -16.21 -30.79
C LEU A 759 1.46 -15.63 -31.85
N ARG A 760 2.65 -16.21 -32.02
CA ARG A 760 3.60 -15.79 -33.06
C ARG A 760 2.96 -15.87 -34.46
N ASN A 761 2.32 -16.99 -34.79
CA ASN A 761 1.68 -17.18 -36.09
C ASN A 761 0.50 -16.21 -36.30
N ALA A 762 -0.28 -15.94 -35.27
CA ALA A 762 -1.35 -14.94 -35.30
C ALA A 762 -0.80 -13.53 -35.54
N VAL A 763 0.24 -13.12 -34.81
CA VAL A 763 0.91 -11.83 -34.95
C VAL A 763 1.49 -11.68 -36.38
N HIS A 764 2.23 -12.67 -36.89
CA HIS A 764 2.79 -12.63 -38.26
C HIS A 764 1.70 -12.57 -39.32
N THR A 765 0.60 -13.34 -39.18
CA THR A 765 -0.53 -13.30 -40.09
C THR A 765 -1.21 -11.95 -40.12
N TYR A 766 -1.30 -11.32 -38.94
CA TYR A 766 -1.87 -10.00 -38.78
C TYR A 766 -0.96 -8.91 -39.37
N LEU A 767 0.35 -8.89 -39.05
CA LEU A 767 1.31 -7.91 -39.56
C LEU A 767 1.41 -7.95 -41.10
N LYS A 768 1.30 -9.14 -41.72
CA LYS A 768 1.27 -9.28 -43.19
C LYS A 768 0.13 -8.56 -43.89
N ARG A 769 -0.95 -8.27 -43.17
CA ARG A 769 -2.16 -7.59 -43.69
C ARG A 769 -2.16 -6.09 -43.41
N GLN A 770 -1.26 -5.60 -42.56
CA GLN A 770 -1.20 -4.18 -42.17
C GLN A 770 -0.49 -3.34 -43.22
N LYS A 771 -1.15 -2.28 -43.69
CA LYS A 771 -0.65 -1.37 -44.72
C LYS A 771 0.47 -0.47 -44.26
N HIS A 772 0.60 -0.27 -42.93
CA HIS A 772 1.54 0.65 -42.31
C HIS A 772 2.86 -0.02 -41.90
N VAL A 773 2.93 -1.36 -41.94
CA VAL A 773 4.12 -2.14 -41.64
C VAL A 773 4.89 -2.44 -42.90
N LYS A 774 6.12 -1.95 -43.01
CA LYS A 774 7.02 -2.16 -44.16
C LYS A 774 7.68 -3.53 -44.12
N SER A 775 8.19 -3.89 -42.96
CA SER A 775 8.85 -5.18 -42.75
C SER A 775 8.64 -5.69 -41.33
N TYR A 776 8.75 -7.00 -41.13
CA TYR A 776 8.79 -7.60 -39.80
C TYR A 776 9.71 -8.83 -39.81
N HIS A 777 10.44 -9.00 -38.69
CA HIS A 777 11.34 -10.14 -38.53
C HIS A 777 11.34 -10.62 -37.07
N LEU A 778 11.84 -11.82 -36.82
CA LEU A 778 12.06 -12.31 -35.45
C LEU A 778 13.26 -11.59 -34.85
N GLY A 779 13.23 -11.37 -33.54
CA GLY A 779 14.35 -10.75 -32.82
C GLY A 779 15.63 -11.56 -32.95
N GLU A 780 16.77 -10.87 -33.05
CA GLU A 780 18.11 -11.46 -33.09
C GLU A 780 18.62 -11.83 -31.68
N TYR A 781 19.82 -12.45 -31.64
CA TYR A 781 20.47 -12.82 -30.38
C TYR A 781 20.70 -11.57 -29.48
N GLY A 782 20.03 -11.54 -28.32
CA GLY A 782 20.00 -10.39 -27.41
C GLY A 782 18.73 -9.55 -27.47
N GLU A 783 17.87 -9.70 -28.48
CA GLU A 783 16.58 -9.00 -28.63
C GLU A 783 15.36 -9.84 -28.24
N GLY A 784 15.57 -11.07 -27.78
CA GLY A 784 14.52 -11.99 -27.32
C GLY A 784 14.26 -13.18 -28.23
N ASP A 785 15.07 -13.40 -29.26
CA ASP A 785 15.05 -14.53 -30.19
C ASP A 785 13.66 -14.81 -30.79
N ALA A 786 13.30 -16.09 -30.93
CA ALA A 786 12.03 -16.56 -31.46
C ALA A 786 10.78 -16.20 -30.62
N GLY A 787 10.94 -15.52 -29.46
CA GLY A 787 9.85 -15.06 -28.61
C GLY A 787 9.39 -13.63 -28.88
N VAL A 788 10.06 -12.91 -29.78
CA VAL A 788 9.82 -11.51 -30.10
C VAL A 788 9.75 -11.33 -31.63
N THR A 789 8.89 -10.44 -32.08
CA THR A 789 8.84 -9.97 -33.48
C THR A 789 9.06 -8.46 -33.49
N ILE A 790 9.97 -7.98 -34.35
CA ILE A 790 10.18 -6.55 -34.58
C ILE A 790 9.44 -6.18 -35.86
N ALA A 791 8.61 -5.14 -35.79
CA ALA A 791 7.87 -4.61 -36.93
C ALA A 791 8.36 -3.19 -37.22
N GLU A 792 8.65 -2.88 -38.50
CA GLU A 792 9.12 -1.58 -38.99
C GLU A 792 8.02 -0.88 -39.77
N PHE A 793 7.92 0.45 -39.59
CA PHE A 793 6.88 1.28 -40.23
C PHE A 793 7.40 2.08 -41.41
#